data_5e4c3a7affc56ad278d55ab8684472b5
#
_entry.id   5e4c3a7affc56ad278d55ab8684472b5
#
_cell.length_a   1.000
_cell.length_b   1.000
_cell.length_c   1.000
_cell.angle_alpha   90.00
_cell.angle_beta   90.00
_cell.angle_gamma   90.00
#
_symmetry.space_group_name_H-M   'P 1'
#
loop_
_entity.id
_entity.type
_entity.pdbx_description
1 polymer ?
#
loop_
_entity_poly.entity_id
_entity_poly.type
_entity_poly.pdbx_seq_one_letter_code
_entity_poly.pdbx_strand_id
1 'polypeptide(L)'
;MFEIKQNSEDISSYSNFNEIIQKEVYIDVSLDFDKKQMIGTMDVKYQILKSEIPKIILDLKGPEIVSIEFVQKDEGKNEDLKIIPLTYKIDTENKYKDTLGTPLIVSLENIEKDSPENYQNLQNSKFLIIRFRFITTEKCTVIQFLSKEQTYSKKYPFMFTQCEAIQCRSLFPIQDSPSVKSIYTVKTSIPPPLTFLFSGILKSTNYDSNTQTNISLFQQKIPIPSYLVAFVCGELEYGKISERCGVWTEIGLCKKACYEFKDAEKYIQIAEEYFNHPYEWEVYNLLVLPFSFPYGGMENPNLTFVTPSLLAGDCSMSNVIGHEISHSWTGNLVTNKNWKYFWVNEGFTIFMERKLDSALLGEDMENLEAIVGNNELIADIKLLGEDSEYTKLSPDYGGNDPDDGFSTVPYEKGYQFLIFIEKLIGKDYFKEVMQRYIKKYKYKSVDYTAFKEVLEKLIKEKYNEENSKKLILEIDWDKWLNQKGIPKNKNVFFSELLKDAEQLAKDFLDEKEVNSLKKFKDWHTNVKLAFLNYLLENKDKINDTIYNNIKNKLNLAEEYNAEIKYMWYLLALDKKKEEEIPNIKKFLETHGRLKYIRPVYFAWIEKDFEQAKAFFEKVKELYHPFARRIIQEKFKKGK
;
A
#
# COMPACT_ATOMS: atom_id res chain seq x y z
N MET A 1 33.28 -18.29 8.64
CA MET A 1 32.10 -17.47 9.08
C MET A 1 30.92 -17.98 8.27
N PHE A 2 29.87 -18.54 8.87
CA PHE A 2 28.72 -19.01 8.08
C PHE A 2 27.92 -17.78 7.63
N GLU A 3 27.78 -17.62 6.32
CA GLU A 3 26.92 -16.60 5.69
C GLU A 3 25.46 -16.93 6.03
N ILE A 4 24.73 -15.99 6.63
CA ILE A 4 23.29 -16.12 6.83
C ILE A 4 22.61 -15.97 5.49
N LYS A 5 21.91 -16.99 5.04
CA LYS A 5 21.15 -17.00 3.80
C LYS A 5 19.76 -16.42 4.03
N GLN A 6 19.17 -15.88 2.97
CA GLN A 6 17.76 -15.51 2.90
C GLN A 6 16.87 -16.72 3.22
N ASN A 7 15.67 -16.46 3.74
CA ASN A 7 14.68 -17.49 4.02
C ASN A 7 14.22 -18.15 2.71
N SER A 8 14.12 -19.48 2.69
CA SER A 8 13.72 -20.23 1.49
C SER A 8 12.26 -20.00 1.07
N GLU A 9 11.40 -19.56 1.99
CA GLU A 9 10.00 -19.28 1.70
C GLU A 9 9.77 -17.81 1.32
N ASP A 10 10.67 -16.92 1.74
CA ASP A 10 10.65 -15.50 1.41
C ASP A 10 12.08 -14.95 1.27
N ILE A 11 12.54 -14.83 0.04
CA ILE A 11 13.90 -14.35 -0.28
C ILE A 11 14.14 -12.88 0.10
N SER A 12 13.10 -12.13 0.46
CA SER A 12 13.22 -10.76 0.96
C SER A 12 13.47 -10.67 2.46
N SER A 13 13.50 -11.81 3.18
CA SER A 13 13.73 -11.90 4.62
C SER A 13 14.89 -12.83 4.95
N TYR A 14 15.64 -12.50 6.00
CA TYR A 14 16.64 -13.37 6.63
C TYR A 14 16.09 -14.17 7.81
N SER A 15 14.90 -13.80 8.29
CA SER A 15 14.35 -14.36 9.52
C SER A 15 14.03 -15.86 9.37
N ASN A 16 14.28 -16.59 10.45
CA ASN A 16 14.05 -18.04 10.48
C ASN A 16 12.64 -18.40 11.01
N PHE A 17 11.62 -17.73 10.47
CA PHE A 17 10.22 -17.91 10.93
C PHE A 17 9.67 -19.34 10.71
N ASN A 18 10.32 -20.15 9.90
CA ASN A 18 10.03 -21.57 9.75
C ASN A 18 10.58 -22.47 10.89
N GLU A 19 11.37 -21.90 11.78
CA GLU A 19 11.94 -22.59 12.97
C GLU A 19 11.36 -22.04 14.28
N ILE A 20 11.20 -20.72 14.33
CA ILE A 20 10.66 -19.98 15.44
C ILE A 20 9.88 -18.77 14.92
N ILE A 21 8.61 -18.64 15.32
CA ILE A 21 7.70 -17.65 14.73
C ILE A 21 7.14 -16.71 15.82
N GLN A 22 7.13 -15.40 15.54
CA GLN A 22 6.46 -14.42 16.39
C GLN A 22 4.93 -14.57 16.33
N LYS A 23 4.27 -14.38 17.48
CA LYS A 23 2.81 -14.50 17.62
C LYS A 23 2.16 -13.26 18.20
N GLU A 24 2.79 -12.69 19.22
CA GLU A 24 2.27 -11.52 19.94
C GLU A 24 3.41 -10.50 20.07
N VAL A 25 3.11 -9.25 19.80
CA VAL A 25 4.05 -8.15 19.87
C VAL A 25 3.44 -7.04 20.74
N TYR A 26 4.11 -6.72 21.84
CA TYR A 26 3.78 -5.58 22.70
C TYR A 26 4.83 -4.50 22.48
N ILE A 27 4.41 -3.29 22.14
CA ILE A 27 5.30 -2.15 21.85
C ILE A 27 4.95 -1.00 22.78
N ASP A 28 5.95 -0.44 23.47
CA ASP A 28 5.83 0.80 24.25
C ASP A 28 6.77 1.84 23.64
N VAL A 29 6.23 2.90 23.06
CA VAL A 29 6.98 3.89 22.27
C VAL A 29 6.70 5.32 22.69
N SER A 30 7.74 6.15 22.56
CA SER A 30 7.68 7.60 22.61
C SER A 30 8.36 8.22 21.39
N LEU A 31 8.00 9.48 21.08
CA LEU A 31 8.52 10.21 19.94
C LEU A 31 9.31 11.44 20.39
N ASP A 32 10.49 11.60 19.81
CA ASP A 32 11.30 12.81 19.90
C ASP A 32 11.27 13.52 18.52
N PHE A 33 10.44 14.54 18.39
CA PHE A 33 10.30 15.29 17.14
C PHE A 33 11.54 16.14 16.81
N ASP A 34 12.28 16.60 17.83
CA ASP A 34 13.47 17.42 17.62
C ASP A 34 14.62 16.58 17.06
N LYS A 35 14.80 15.37 17.60
CA LYS A 35 15.78 14.41 17.10
C LYS A 35 15.27 13.56 15.95
N LYS A 36 13.99 13.63 15.63
CA LYS A 36 13.30 12.79 14.63
C LYS A 36 13.51 11.29 14.92
N GLN A 37 13.24 10.88 16.15
CA GLN A 37 13.46 9.53 16.64
C GLN A 37 12.21 8.95 17.28
N MET A 38 12.02 7.66 17.09
CA MET A 38 11.13 6.81 17.90
C MET A 38 12.03 6.01 18.86
N ILE A 39 11.69 6.06 20.14
CA ILE A 39 12.39 5.34 21.21
C ILE A 39 11.40 4.33 21.77
N GLY A 40 11.80 3.06 21.85
CA GLY A 40 10.85 2.04 22.23
C GLY A 40 11.42 0.83 22.94
N THR A 41 10.50 0.12 23.56
CA THR A 41 10.67 -1.23 24.08
C THR A 41 9.63 -2.13 23.39
N MET A 42 10.07 -3.30 22.93
CA MET A 42 9.21 -4.27 22.26
C MET A 42 9.40 -5.64 22.89
N ASP A 43 8.32 -6.20 23.46
CA ASP A 43 8.27 -7.58 23.94
C ASP A 43 7.62 -8.45 22.88
N VAL A 44 8.35 -9.45 22.40
CA VAL A 44 7.86 -10.38 21.36
C VAL A 44 7.74 -11.78 21.95
N LYS A 45 6.53 -12.34 21.88
CA LYS A 45 6.27 -13.73 22.22
C LYS A 45 6.45 -14.60 20.99
N TYR A 46 7.44 -15.46 21.04
CA TYR A 46 7.76 -16.42 19.98
C TYR A 46 7.22 -17.81 20.31
N GLN A 47 6.82 -18.54 19.26
CA GLN A 47 6.54 -19.96 19.29
C GLN A 47 7.68 -20.72 18.63
N ILE A 48 8.25 -21.71 19.33
CA ILE A 48 9.28 -22.61 18.81
C ILE A 48 8.58 -23.71 18.00
N LEU A 49 8.95 -23.86 16.75
CA LEU A 49 8.36 -24.86 15.81
C LEU A 49 9.22 -26.12 15.72
N LYS A 50 10.52 -26.03 16.02
CA LYS A 50 11.47 -27.17 16.01
C LYS A 50 11.57 -27.84 17.39
N SER A 51 12.16 -29.05 17.40
CA SER A 51 12.44 -29.77 18.65
C SER A 51 13.54 -29.11 19.48
N GLU A 52 14.56 -28.58 18.82
CA GLU A 52 15.65 -27.84 19.47
C GLU A 52 15.31 -26.35 19.49
N ILE A 53 15.79 -25.62 20.51
CA ILE A 53 15.62 -24.19 20.60
C ILE A 53 16.61 -23.53 19.64
N PRO A 54 16.15 -22.94 18.52
CA PRO A 54 17.02 -22.33 17.54
C PRO A 54 17.50 -20.96 18.00
N LYS A 55 18.53 -20.43 17.32
CA LYS A 55 18.81 -18.98 17.36
C LYS A 55 17.62 -18.24 16.79
N ILE A 56 17.39 -17.00 17.26
CA ILE A 56 16.41 -16.12 16.65
C ILE A 56 17.12 -15.25 15.62
N ILE A 57 16.68 -15.30 14.35
CA ILE A 57 17.18 -14.45 13.29
C ILE A 57 16.06 -13.50 12.85
N LEU A 58 16.34 -12.20 12.87
CA LEU A 58 15.40 -11.14 12.55
C LEU A 58 15.96 -10.25 11.45
N ASP A 59 15.07 -9.60 10.73
CA ASP A 59 15.39 -8.56 9.77
C ASP A 59 15.60 -7.23 10.50
N LEU A 60 16.64 -6.49 10.11
CA LEU A 60 17.03 -5.19 10.70
C LEU A 60 17.59 -4.27 9.61
N LYS A 61 17.18 -2.99 9.59
CA LYS A 61 17.70 -1.99 8.65
C LYS A 61 17.72 -0.61 9.29
N GLY A 62 18.73 -0.33 10.12
CA GLY A 62 18.98 1.02 10.61
C GLY A 62 18.74 1.32 12.08
N PRO A 63 17.78 0.70 12.82
CA PRO A 63 17.61 1.00 14.24
C PRO A 63 18.85 0.60 15.06
N GLU A 64 19.15 1.37 16.07
CA GLU A 64 20.10 1.02 17.11
C GLU A 64 19.45 0.07 18.13
N ILE A 65 20.12 -1.02 18.44
CA ILE A 65 19.69 -1.98 19.48
C ILE A 65 20.42 -1.64 20.77
N VAL A 66 19.65 -1.20 21.77
CA VAL A 66 20.18 -0.81 23.08
C VAL A 66 20.42 -2.04 23.96
N SER A 67 19.44 -2.95 24.00
CA SER A 67 19.58 -4.24 24.70
C SER A 67 18.62 -5.27 24.12
N ILE A 68 18.96 -6.57 24.32
CA ILE A 68 18.09 -7.71 24.06
C ILE A 68 18.08 -8.58 25.29
N GLU A 69 16.91 -8.94 25.80
CA GLU A 69 16.71 -9.63 27.06
C GLU A 69 15.66 -10.75 26.89
N PHE A 70 15.92 -11.91 27.48
CA PHE A 70 14.87 -12.89 27.76
C PHE A 70 14.07 -12.43 28.98
N VAL A 71 12.74 -12.51 28.90
CA VAL A 71 11.84 -12.09 29.98
C VAL A 71 10.91 -13.23 30.33
N GLN A 72 10.96 -13.63 31.59
CA GLN A 72 9.98 -14.50 32.24
C GLN A 72 8.93 -13.63 32.92
N LYS A 73 7.66 -13.76 32.49
CA LYS A 73 6.53 -13.01 33.10
C LYS A 73 5.70 -13.90 34.01
N ASP A 74 5.12 -13.30 35.05
CA ASP A 74 4.03 -13.89 35.83
C ASP A 74 2.74 -13.82 34.97
N GLU A 75 2.20 -14.98 34.59
CA GLU A 75 0.98 -15.06 33.76
C GLU A 75 -0.25 -14.43 34.45
N GLY A 76 -0.27 -14.35 35.82
CA GLY A 76 -1.38 -13.76 36.56
C GLY A 76 -1.31 -12.25 36.75
N LYS A 77 -0.10 -11.65 36.74
CA LYS A 77 0.13 -10.24 37.09
C LYS A 77 0.75 -9.41 35.98
N ASN A 78 1.23 -10.06 34.91
CA ASN A 78 2.01 -9.44 33.85
C ASN A 78 3.27 -8.69 34.34
N GLU A 79 3.85 -9.13 35.48
CA GLU A 79 5.07 -8.61 36.06
C GLU A 79 6.27 -9.43 35.59
N ASP A 80 7.42 -8.77 35.44
CA ASP A 80 8.66 -9.44 35.04
C ASP A 80 9.22 -10.18 36.26
N LEU A 81 9.22 -11.52 36.23
CA LEU A 81 9.78 -12.38 37.30
C LEU A 81 11.30 -12.51 37.19
N LYS A 82 11.81 -12.62 35.96
CA LYS A 82 13.23 -12.76 35.68
C LYS A 82 13.59 -12.14 34.34
N ILE A 83 14.73 -11.46 34.30
CA ILE A 83 15.29 -10.87 33.09
C ILE A 83 16.70 -11.40 32.90
N ILE A 84 17.04 -11.93 31.73
CA ILE A 84 18.37 -12.43 31.39
C ILE A 84 18.86 -11.70 30.15
N PRO A 85 19.97 -10.93 30.19
CA PRO A 85 20.57 -10.32 29.02
C PRO A 85 21.03 -11.37 28.03
N LEU A 86 20.73 -11.13 26.71
CA LEU A 86 21.11 -12.01 25.63
C LEU A 86 22.24 -11.41 24.80
N THR A 87 23.10 -12.29 24.29
CA THR A 87 24.13 -11.90 23.35
C THR A 87 23.54 -11.92 21.92
N TYR A 88 23.98 -10.98 21.09
CA TYR A 88 23.55 -10.89 19.73
C TYR A 88 24.67 -10.46 18.78
N LYS A 89 24.47 -10.70 17.50
CA LYS A 89 25.37 -10.27 16.42
C LYS A 89 24.53 -9.69 15.28
N ILE A 90 24.99 -8.60 14.66
CA ILE A 90 24.46 -8.06 13.41
C ILE A 90 25.44 -8.42 12.28
N ASP A 91 24.97 -9.09 11.24
CA ASP A 91 25.79 -9.46 10.08
C ASP A 91 25.81 -8.32 9.05
N THR A 92 26.77 -7.41 9.18
CA THR A 92 26.94 -6.23 8.34
C THR A 92 27.66 -6.52 7.01
N GLU A 93 28.16 -7.74 6.82
CA GLU A 93 28.92 -8.13 5.63
C GLU A 93 28.08 -8.93 4.62
N ASN A 94 26.77 -9.06 4.86
CA ASN A 94 25.93 -9.78 3.92
C ASN A 94 25.77 -9.05 2.58
N LYS A 95 25.58 -9.83 1.51
CA LYS A 95 25.52 -9.37 0.12
C LYS A 95 24.42 -8.33 -0.15
N TYR A 96 23.30 -8.43 0.53
CA TYR A 96 22.09 -7.62 0.25
C TYR A 96 21.80 -6.57 1.34
N LYS A 97 22.83 -6.16 2.10
CA LYS A 97 22.67 -5.22 3.22
C LYS A 97 22.04 -3.88 2.84
N ASP A 98 22.31 -3.40 1.63
CA ASP A 98 21.81 -2.10 1.17
C ASP A 98 20.35 -2.18 0.71
N THR A 99 19.91 -3.34 0.22
CA THR A 99 18.53 -3.58 -0.23
C THR A 99 17.66 -4.18 0.88
N LEU A 100 18.02 -5.37 1.36
CA LEU A 100 17.22 -6.14 2.33
C LEU A 100 17.57 -5.86 3.80
N GLY A 101 18.60 -5.05 4.07
CA GLY A 101 19.10 -4.83 5.43
C GLY A 101 20.02 -5.95 5.92
N THR A 102 20.16 -6.08 7.24
CA THR A 102 21.09 -6.98 7.89
C THR A 102 20.38 -7.95 8.82
N PRO A 103 20.77 -9.25 8.85
CA PRO A 103 20.25 -10.17 9.84
C PRO A 103 20.78 -9.83 11.25
N LEU A 104 19.85 -9.72 12.21
CA LEU A 104 20.14 -9.70 13.64
C LEU A 104 20.01 -11.13 14.19
N ILE A 105 21.08 -11.65 14.73
CA ILE A 105 21.18 -13.02 15.25
C ILE A 105 21.25 -12.95 16.77
N VAL A 106 20.21 -13.46 17.45
CA VAL A 106 20.11 -13.50 18.90
C VAL A 106 20.45 -14.92 19.39
N SER A 107 21.44 -15.03 20.28
CA SER A 107 21.80 -16.32 20.93
C SER A 107 20.96 -16.51 22.21
N LEU A 108 20.44 -17.72 22.37
CA LEU A 108 19.68 -18.12 23.55
C LEU A 108 20.53 -18.90 24.58
N GLU A 109 21.84 -19.04 24.35
CA GLU A 109 22.74 -19.80 25.19
C GLU A 109 22.80 -19.29 26.64
N ASN A 110 22.64 -17.99 26.87
CA ASN A 110 22.63 -17.42 28.22
C ASN A 110 21.44 -17.91 29.06
N ILE A 111 20.31 -18.25 28.43
CA ILE A 111 19.14 -18.78 29.14
C ILE A 111 19.49 -20.13 29.74
N GLU A 112 20.19 -20.98 29.01
CA GLU A 112 20.64 -22.30 29.50
C GLU A 112 21.66 -22.17 30.62
N LYS A 113 22.63 -21.26 30.50
CA LYS A 113 23.68 -21.00 31.49
C LYS A 113 23.16 -20.40 32.78
N ASP A 114 22.34 -19.35 32.67
CA ASP A 114 21.93 -18.52 33.83
C ASP A 114 20.61 -19.01 34.45
N SER A 115 19.88 -19.89 33.78
CA SER A 115 18.62 -20.45 34.23
C SER A 115 18.29 -21.78 33.54
N PRO A 116 18.98 -22.90 33.90
CA PRO A 116 18.71 -24.22 33.30
C PRO A 116 17.24 -24.65 33.43
N GLU A 117 16.60 -24.31 34.53
CA GLU A 117 15.18 -24.59 34.77
C GLU A 117 14.28 -23.88 33.75
N ASN A 118 14.54 -22.58 33.48
CA ASN A 118 13.79 -21.85 32.42
C ASN A 118 14.05 -22.43 31.05
N TYR A 119 15.27 -22.83 30.76
CA TYR A 119 15.58 -23.49 29.48
C TYR A 119 14.81 -24.80 29.31
N GLN A 120 14.72 -25.63 30.34
CA GLN A 120 13.91 -26.84 30.35
C GLN A 120 12.41 -26.51 30.18
N ASN A 121 11.93 -25.46 30.84
CA ASN A 121 10.55 -24.99 30.70
C ASN A 121 10.25 -24.52 29.24
N LEU A 122 11.19 -23.83 28.57
CA LEU A 122 11.05 -23.42 27.17
C LEU A 122 10.95 -24.62 26.21
N GLN A 123 11.73 -25.70 26.47
CA GLN A 123 11.63 -26.93 25.68
C GLN A 123 10.25 -27.56 25.80
N ASN A 124 9.59 -27.44 26.95
CA ASN A 124 8.28 -28.00 27.24
C ASN A 124 7.14 -27.10 26.73
N SER A 125 7.18 -25.80 27.06
CA SER A 125 6.13 -24.82 26.72
C SER A 125 6.15 -24.41 25.25
N LYS A 126 7.32 -24.46 24.63
CA LYS A 126 7.57 -23.98 23.25
C LYS A 126 7.26 -22.49 23.01
N PHE A 127 7.18 -21.69 24.07
CA PHE A 127 7.00 -20.25 23.98
C PHE A 127 8.07 -19.52 24.78
N LEU A 128 8.54 -18.38 24.27
CA LEU A 128 9.44 -17.47 24.98
C LEU A 128 9.12 -16.02 24.66
N ILE A 129 9.49 -15.13 25.59
CA ILE A 129 9.36 -13.68 25.40
C ILE A 129 10.74 -13.07 25.34
N ILE A 130 11.01 -12.30 24.29
CA ILE A 130 12.23 -11.53 24.12
C ILE A 130 11.88 -10.06 24.10
N ARG A 131 12.56 -9.29 24.91
CA ARG A 131 12.49 -7.84 24.98
C ARG A 131 13.61 -7.21 24.18
N PHE A 132 13.25 -6.29 23.31
CA PHE A 132 14.17 -5.45 22.54
C PHE A 132 14.00 -4.01 22.98
N ARG A 133 15.11 -3.32 23.31
CA ARG A 133 15.14 -1.87 23.48
C ARG A 133 15.82 -1.27 22.26
N PHE A 134 15.19 -0.29 21.64
CA PHE A 134 15.66 0.24 20.36
C PHE A 134 15.43 1.74 20.25
N ILE A 135 16.22 2.36 19.34
CA ILE A 135 16.08 3.76 18.96
C ILE A 135 16.17 3.80 17.43
N THR A 136 15.20 4.45 16.75
CA THR A 136 15.33 4.67 15.33
C THR A 136 16.39 5.73 15.04
N THR A 137 17.09 5.57 13.91
CA THR A 137 18.16 6.47 13.50
C THR A 137 17.77 7.21 12.20
N GLU A 138 18.60 8.10 11.75
CA GLU A 138 18.45 8.78 10.43
C GLU A 138 18.41 7.81 9.24
N LYS A 139 18.84 6.55 9.42
CA LYS A 139 18.76 5.47 8.44
C LYS A 139 17.37 4.84 8.34
N CYS A 140 16.45 5.20 9.24
CA CYS A 140 15.09 4.71 9.21
C CYS A 140 14.36 5.27 7.98
N THR A 141 14.00 4.39 7.04
CA THR A 141 13.34 4.77 5.79
C THR A 141 11.83 4.85 5.90
N VAL A 142 11.26 4.26 6.95
CA VAL A 142 9.83 4.08 7.13
C VAL A 142 9.14 5.27 7.78
N ILE A 143 9.83 6.00 8.67
CA ILE A 143 9.25 7.13 9.41
C ILE A 143 9.46 8.43 8.65
N GLN A 144 8.38 9.18 8.49
CA GLN A 144 8.39 10.55 8.01
C GLN A 144 8.11 11.50 9.17
N PHE A 145 9.12 12.27 9.59
CA PHE A 145 8.93 13.42 10.48
C PHE A 145 8.80 14.69 9.66
N LEU A 146 7.62 15.24 9.60
CA LEU A 146 7.30 16.48 8.88
C LEU A 146 7.35 17.65 9.84
N SER A 147 8.01 18.74 9.40
CA SER A 147 7.96 19.99 10.14
C SER A 147 6.55 20.61 10.06
N LYS A 148 6.24 21.53 10.96
CA LYS A 148 4.95 22.23 10.94
C LYS A 148 4.65 22.94 9.61
N GLU A 149 5.68 23.38 8.87
CA GLU A 149 5.53 24.03 7.56
C GLU A 149 5.00 23.07 6.48
N GLN A 150 5.17 21.76 6.67
CA GLN A 150 4.72 20.71 5.77
C GLN A 150 3.33 20.19 6.14
N THR A 151 2.70 20.68 7.22
CA THR A 151 1.35 20.33 7.65
C THR A 151 0.32 21.34 7.15
N TYR A 152 -0.96 20.97 7.17
CA TYR A 152 -2.05 21.84 6.72
C TYR A 152 -2.24 23.04 7.65
N SER A 153 -2.27 22.79 8.97
CA SER A 153 -2.46 23.86 9.98
C SER A 153 -1.22 24.73 10.16
N LYS A 154 -0.03 24.24 9.82
CA LYS A 154 1.29 24.86 10.03
C LYS A 154 1.60 25.24 11.47
N LYS A 155 0.97 24.53 12.43
CA LYS A 155 1.13 24.81 13.87
C LYS A 155 2.01 23.79 14.57
N TYR A 156 1.78 22.50 14.29
CA TYR A 156 2.45 21.38 14.93
C TYR A 156 3.11 20.46 13.90
N PRO A 157 4.17 19.72 14.29
CA PRO A 157 4.78 18.72 13.42
C PRO A 157 3.85 17.53 13.24
N PHE A 158 4.18 16.69 12.25
CA PHE A 158 3.45 15.47 11.96
C PHE A 158 4.41 14.31 11.77
N MET A 159 4.01 13.12 12.15
CA MET A 159 4.77 11.89 11.92
C MET A 159 3.82 10.80 11.38
N PHE A 160 4.26 10.07 10.37
CA PHE A 160 3.61 8.85 9.91
C PHE A 160 4.62 7.81 9.46
N THR A 161 4.18 6.55 9.37
CA THR A 161 5.01 5.44 8.88
C THR A 161 4.43 4.81 7.62
N GLN A 162 5.28 4.21 6.80
CA GLN A 162 4.90 3.39 5.63
C GLN A 162 5.73 2.12 5.61
N CYS A 163 5.19 1.01 6.12
CA CYS A 163 5.92 -0.23 6.32
C CYS A 163 6.00 -1.13 5.08
N GLU A 164 5.06 -1.02 4.16
CA GLU A 164 5.09 -1.79 2.91
C GLU A 164 6.24 -1.32 2.00
N ALA A 165 6.94 -2.23 1.34
CA ALA A 165 6.83 -3.70 1.38
C ALA A 165 7.59 -4.31 2.57
N ILE A 166 8.90 -4.01 2.72
CA ILE A 166 9.81 -4.61 3.71
C ILE A 166 10.47 -3.55 4.61
N GLN A 167 9.78 -2.44 4.86
CA GLN A 167 10.36 -1.30 5.55
C GLN A 167 10.12 -1.34 7.08
N CYS A 168 9.25 -2.25 7.60
CA CYS A 168 9.00 -2.37 9.04
C CYS A 168 10.27 -2.71 9.82
N ARG A 169 11.21 -3.45 9.21
CA ARG A 169 12.55 -3.75 9.75
C ARG A 169 13.42 -2.51 10.00
N SER A 170 13.03 -1.35 9.50
CA SER A 170 13.73 -0.10 9.80
C SER A 170 13.15 0.64 11.01
N LEU A 171 11.99 0.20 11.55
CA LEU A 171 11.48 0.65 12.86
C LEU A 171 12.14 -0.08 14.02
N PHE A 172 12.11 -1.40 13.95
CA PHE A 172 12.58 -2.30 15.00
C PHE A 172 12.93 -3.68 14.44
N PRO A 173 13.71 -4.52 15.14
CA PRO A 173 14.01 -5.87 14.67
C PRO A 173 12.74 -6.73 14.66
N ILE A 174 12.43 -7.36 13.52
CA ILE A 174 11.19 -8.11 13.33
C ILE A 174 11.35 -9.22 12.29
N GLN A 175 10.45 -10.20 12.29
CA GLN A 175 10.28 -11.13 11.17
C GLN A 175 9.46 -10.43 10.08
N ASP A 176 10.14 -9.72 9.19
CA ASP A 176 9.52 -8.81 8.22
C ASP A 176 9.17 -9.51 6.92
N SER A 177 8.17 -10.38 7.00
CA SER A 177 7.63 -11.16 5.88
C SER A 177 6.11 -11.22 5.95
N PRO A 178 5.40 -11.14 4.82
CA PRO A 178 3.95 -11.35 4.78
C PRO A 178 3.51 -12.74 5.28
N SER A 179 4.41 -13.72 5.27
CA SER A 179 4.17 -15.07 5.84
C SER A 179 3.96 -15.07 7.36
N VAL A 180 4.38 -14.01 8.05
CA VAL A 180 4.35 -13.93 9.51
C VAL A 180 3.27 -12.96 9.94
N LYS A 181 2.20 -13.48 10.52
CA LYS A 181 1.11 -12.70 11.11
C LYS A 181 1.15 -12.76 12.63
N SER A 182 1.05 -11.59 13.26
CA SER A 182 1.06 -11.41 14.72
C SER A 182 -0.07 -10.51 15.18
N ILE A 183 -0.50 -10.67 16.42
CA ILE A 183 -1.33 -9.69 17.11
C ILE A 183 -0.43 -8.62 17.74
N TYR A 184 -0.93 -7.38 17.79
CA TYR A 184 -0.15 -6.24 18.31
C TYR A 184 -0.90 -5.53 19.42
N THR A 185 -0.14 -5.14 20.44
CA THR A 185 -0.57 -4.20 21.49
C THR A 185 0.43 -3.06 21.53
N VAL A 186 -0.05 -1.83 21.38
CA VAL A 186 0.80 -0.64 21.36
C VAL A 186 0.40 0.30 22.47
N LYS A 187 1.38 0.65 23.31
CA LYS A 187 1.29 1.69 24.32
C LYS A 187 2.15 2.87 23.88
N THR A 188 1.66 4.07 24.11
CA THR A 188 2.37 5.30 23.75
C THR A 188 2.12 6.41 24.74
N SER A 189 3.09 7.31 24.88
CA SER A 189 3.01 8.49 25.76
C SER A 189 3.34 9.73 24.94
N ILE A 190 2.33 10.58 24.66
CA ILE A 190 2.42 11.73 23.74
C ILE A 190 1.87 12.99 24.39
N PRO A 191 2.60 14.11 24.37
CA PRO A 191 2.12 15.38 24.93
C PRO A 191 0.95 15.95 24.08
N PRO A 192 -0.10 16.47 24.73
CA PRO A 192 -1.14 17.21 24.02
C PRO A 192 -0.55 18.50 23.35
N PRO A 193 -1.12 19.01 22.25
CA PRO A 193 -2.37 18.56 21.64
C PRO A 193 -2.22 17.44 20.60
N LEU A 194 -1.03 16.82 20.51
CA LEU A 194 -0.81 15.77 19.53
C LEU A 194 -1.62 14.51 19.88
N THR A 195 -2.15 13.87 18.83
CA THR A 195 -2.87 12.59 18.89
C THR A 195 -2.03 11.53 18.21
N PHE A 196 -1.84 10.39 18.89
CA PHE A 196 -1.21 9.21 18.30
C PHE A 196 -2.29 8.24 17.83
N LEU A 197 -2.08 7.64 16.66
CA LEU A 197 -2.93 6.60 16.09
C LEU A 197 -2.09 5.39 15.68
N PHE A 198 -2.74 4.23 15.72
CA PHE A 198 -2.15 2.94 15.35
C PHE A 198 -3.13 2.14 14.48
N SER A 199 -2.60 1.23 13.63
CA SER A 199 -3.40 0.26 12.85
C SER A 199 -4.06 -0.79 13.74
N GLY A 200 -4.90 -0.34 14.66
CA GLY A 200 -5.62 -1.12 15.67
C GLY A 200 -6.61 -0.26 16.43
N ILE A 201 -7.34 -0.87 17.32
CA ILE A 201 -8.43 -0.23 18.07
C ILE A 201 -7.90 0.40 19.37
N LEU A 202 -8.20 1.68 19.58
CA LEU A 202 -7.93 2.38 20.84
C LEU A 202 -8.76 1.73 21.98
N LYS A 203 -8.08 1.30 23.03
CA LYS A 203 -8.70 0.69 24.22
C LYS A 203 -8.87 1.68 25.36
N SER A 204 -7.86 2.54 25.57
CA SER A 204 -7.91 3.56 26.63
C SER A 204 -6.95 4.71 26.31
N THR A 205 -7.29 5.89 26.81
CA THR A 205 -6.39 7.04 26.89
C THR A 205 -6.53 7.66 28.28
N ASN A 206 -5.40 7.85 28.98
CA ASN A 206 -5.37 8.46 30.30
C ASN A 206 -4.29 9.55 30.31
N TYR A 207 -4.64 10.72 30.86
CA TYR A 207 -3.65 11.78 31.05
C TYR A 207 -2.82 11.52 32.29
N ASP A 208 -1.50 11.51 32.13
CA ASP A 208 -0.53 11.43 33.25
C ASP A 208 -0.01 12.84 33.55
N SER A 209 -0.38 13.35 34.73
CA SER A 209 0.05 14.68 35.17
C SER A 209 1.55 14.76 35.53
N ASN A 210 2.20 13.65 35.82
CA ASN A 210 3.63 13.63 36.13
C ASN A 210 4.49 13.83 34.89
N THR A 211 4.11 13.19 33.80
CA THR A 211 4.80 13.29 32.49
C THR A 211 4.19 14.35 31.58
N GLN A 212 3.02 14.87 31.92
CA GLN A 212 2.21 15.77 31.10
C GLN A 212 1.89 15.18 29.72
N THR A 213 1.65 13.88 29.64
CA THR A 213 1.36 13.15 28.40
C THR A 213 0.04 12.40 28.47
N ASN A 214 -0.56 12.17 27.31
CA ASN A 214 -1.63 11.20 27.13
C ASN A 214 -0.99 9.82 26.94
N ILE A 215 -1.28 8.88 27.86
CA ILE A 215 -0.91 7.47 27.72
C ILE A 215 -2.05 6.75 27.04
N SER A 216 -1.82 6.28 25.82
CA SER A 216 -2.83 5.56 25.01
C SER A 216 -2.43 4.11 24.82
N LEU A 217 -3.44 3.22 24.87
CA LEU A 217 -3.28 1.79 24.62
C LEU A 217 -4.14 1.38 23.42
N PHE A 218 -3.51 0.77 22.43
CA PHE A 218 -4.15 0.24 21.21
C PHE A 218 -3.98 -1.27 21.14
N GLN A 219 -4.91 -1.94 20.46
CA GLN A 219 -4.83 -3.36 20.22
C GLN A 219 -5.28 -3.72 18.80
N GLN A 220 -4.45 -4.50 18.09
CA GLN A 220 -4.83 -5.22 16.88
C GLN A 220 -4.96 -6.71 17.25
N LYS A 221 -6.22 -7.17 17.36
CA LYS A 221 -6.54 -8.54 17.79
C LYS A 221 -6.47 -9.56 16.66
N ILE A 222 -6.67 -9.11 15.44
CA ILE A 222 -6.58 -9.96 14.25
C ILE A 222 -5.11 -10.02 13.86
N PRO A 223 -4.54 -11.23 13.66
CA PRO A 223 -3.15 -11.34 13.26
C PRO A 223 -2.88 -10.68 11.92
N ILE A 224 -1.95 -9.73 11.88
CA ILE A 224 -1.53 -8.99 10.68
C ILE A 224 -0.04 -9.18 10.39
N PRO A 225 0.40 -9.11 9.13
CA PRO A 225 1.80 -9.05 8.78
C PRO A 225 2.41 -7.69 9.17
N SER A 226 3.74 -7.63 9.24
CA SER A 226 4.49 -6.45 9.64
C SER A 226 4.25 -5.24 8.74
N TYR A 227 4.03 -5.43 7.44
CA TYR A 227 3.82 -4.33 6.51
C TYR A 227 2.54 -3.52 6.76
N LEU A 228 1.58 -4.08 7.52
CA LEU A 228 0.34 -3.41 7.96
C LEU A 228 0.45 -2.68 9.31
N VAL A 229 1.62 -2.69 9.94
CA VAL A 229 1.88 -1.90 11.15
C VAL A 229 2.04 -0.44 10.77
N ALA A 230 1.18 0.41 11.30
CA ALA A 230 1.19 1.84 10.99
C ALA A 230 1.06 2.69 12.24
N PHE A 231 1.91 3.72 12.34
CA PHE A 231 1.91 4.73 13.38
C PHE A 231 1.74 6.12 12.80
N VAL A 232 0.96 6.94 13.48
CA VAL A 232 0.76 8.35 13.12
C VAL A 232 0.75 9.19 14.39
N CYS A 233 1.32 10.39 14.31
CA CYS A 233 1.22 11.37 15.38
C CYS A 233 1.13 12.78 14.78
N GLY A 234 0.10 13.54 15.18
CA GLY A 234 -0.14 14.89 14.69
C GLY A 234 -1.27 15.60 15.44
N GLU A 235 -1.51 16.85 15.10
CA GLU A 235 -2.70 17.56 15.57
C GLU A 235 -3.89 17.16 14.70
N LEU A 236 -4.72 16.22 15.20
CA LEU A 236 -5.76 15.54 14.45
C LEU A 236 -7.15 15.79 15.01
N GLU A 237 -8.16 15.81 14.10
CA GLU A 237 -9.58 15.78 14.43
C GLU A 237 -10.26 14.57 13.78
N TYR A 238 -11.34 14.10 14.43
CA TYR A 238 -12.10 12.94 13.97
C TYR A 238 -13.50 13.35 13.49
N GLY A 239 -13.91 12.82 12.34
CA GLY A 239 -15.24 12.94 11.79
C GLY A 239 -15.93 11.58 11.66
N LYS A 240 -17.13 11.44 12.24
CA LYS A 240 -17.95 10.24 12.08
C LYS A 240 -18.64 10.27 10.73
N ILE A 241 -18.58 9.15 9.97
CA ILE A 241 -19.25 8.95 8.69
C ILE A 241 -20.47 8.04 8.87
N SER A 242 -20.29 6.89 9.54
CA SER A 242 -21.36 5.93 9.88
C SER A 242 -21.14 5.35 11.28
N GLU A 243 -21.85 4.28 11.65
CA GLU A 243 -21.64 3.63 12.95
C GLU A 243 -20.25 2.98 13.06
N ARG A 244 -19.70 2.45 11.95
CA ARG A 244 -18.40 1.80 11.92
C ARG A 244 -17.36 2.51 11.05
N CYS A 245 -17.73 3.59 10.33
CA CYS A 245 -16.82 4.35 9.48
C CYS A 245 -16.55 5.74 10.02
N GLY A 246 -15.31 6.18 9.97
CA GLY A 246 -14.89 7.52 10.33
C GLY A 246 -13.67 7.99 9.56
N VAL A 247 -13.30 9.25 9.74
CA VAL A 247 -12.10 9.83 9.13
C VAL A 247 -11.36 10.73 10.11
N TRP A 248 -10.07 10.51 10.20
CA TRP A 248 -9.11 11.38 10.86
C TRP A 248 -8.48 12.33 9.85
N THR A 249 -8.30 13.58 10.23
CA THR A 249 -7.64 14.59 9.39
C THR A 249 -6.83 15.55 10.25
N GLU A 250 -5.93 16.30 9.63
CA GLU A 250 -5.45 17.54 10.24
C GLU A 250 -6.64 18.51 10.43
N ILE A 251 -6.56 19.36 11.46
CA ILE A 251 -7.64 20.29 11.82
C ILE A 251 -8.01 21.20 10.63
N GLY A 252 -9.30 21.27 10.32
CA GLY A 252 -9.86 22.08 9.25
C GLY A 252 -10.19 21.32 7.97
N LEU A 253 -9.87 20.05 7.85
CA LEU A 253 -10.17 19.20 6.69
C LEU A 253 -11.34 18.24 6.91
N CYS A 254 -11.70 17.99 8.17
CA CYS A 254 -12.61 16.92 8.57
C CYS A 254 -13.98 16.97 7.85
N LYS A 255 -14.61 18.16 7.80
CA LYS A 255 -15.90 18.32 7.13
C LYS A 255 -15.84 17.96 5.64
N LYS A 256 -14.76 18.34 4.96
CA LYS A 256 -14.53 18.02 3.55
C LYS A 256 -14.31 16.52 3.36
N ALA A 257 -13.49 15.92 4.22
CA ALA A 257 -13.21 14.48 4.16
C ALA A 257 -14.46 13.62 4.44
N CYS A 258 -15.28 13.99 5.44
CA CYS A 258 -16.56 13.30 5.69
C CYS A 258 -17.51 13.35 4.48
N TYR A 259 -17.50 14.47 3.74
CA TYR A 259 -18.31 14.60 2.53
C TYR A 259 -17.78 13.70 1.41
N GLU A 260 -16.47 13.73 1.15
CA GLU A 260 -15.84 12.92 0.09
C GLU A 260 -16.02 11.42 0.32
N PHE A 261 -15.91 10.96 1.58
CA PHE A 261 -15.90 9.54 1.91
C PHE A 261 -17.24 9.01 2.45
N LYS A 262 -18.31 9.75 2.24
CA LYS A 262 -19.67 9.43 2.75
C LYS A 262 -20.20 8.06 2.35
N ASP A 263 -19.73 7.52 1.23
CA ASP A 263 -20.18 6.23 0.68
C ASP A 263 -19.33 5.04 1.17
N ALA A 264 -18.34 5.24 2.07
CA ALA A 264 -17.50 4.16 2.59
C ALA A 264 -18.29 2.99 3.18
N GLU A 265 -19.36 3.27 3.94
CA GLU A 265 -20.23 2.22 4.49
C GLU A 265 -20.90 1.37 3.41
N LYS A 266 -21.31 1.98 2.29
CA LYS A 266 -21.95 1.25 1.19
C LYS A 266 -20.96 0.27 0.52
N TYR A 267 -19.70 0.71 0.32
CA TYR A 267 -18.64 -0.17 -0.19
C TYR A 267 -18.45 -1.40 0.70
N ILE A 268 -18.41 -1.20 2.02
CA ILE A 268 -18.28 -2.31 2.97
C ILE A 268 -19.47 -3.27 2.85
N GLN A 269 -20.70 -2.76 2.80
CA GLN A 269 -21.91 -3.58 2.71
C GLN A 269 -21.93 -4.42 1.41
N ILE A 270 -21.56 -3.81 0.27
CA ILE A 270 -21.49 -4.51 -1.02
C ILE A 270 -20.42 -5.60 -0.97
N ALA A 271 -19.24 -5.32 -0.37
CA ALA A 271 -18.16 -6.30 -0.22
C ALA A 271 -18.58 -7.47 0.69
N GLU A 272 -19.26 -7.20 1.84
CA GLU A 272 -19.81 -8.23 2.72
C GLU A 272 -20.78 -9.16 1.98
N GLU A 273 -21.66 -8.59 1.14
CA GLU A 273 -22.59 -9.36 0.31
C GLU A 273 -21.86 -10.17 -0.76
N TYR A 274 -20.87 -9.57 -1.43
CA TYR A 274 -20.11 -10.26 -2.48
C TYR A 274 -19.36 -11.47 -1.94
N PHE A 275 -18.59 -11.28 -0.86
CA PHE A 275 -17.81 -12.34 -0.23
C PHE A 275 -18.63 -13.29 0.65
N ASN A 276 -19.89 -12.96 0.95
CA ASN A 276 -20.70 -13.63 1.98
C ASN A 276 -19.91 -13.82 3.27
N HIS A 277 -19.24 -12.75 3.70
CA HIS A 277 -18.35 -12.74 4.86
C HIS A 277 -18.34 -11.34 5.49
N PRO A 278 -18.57 -11.24 6.83
CA PRO A 278 -18.63 -9.94 7.49
C PRO A 278 -17.28 -9.22 7.48
N TYR A 279 -17.33 -7.92 7.68
CA TYR A 279 -16.15 -7.09 7.92
C TYR A 279 -15.58 -7.40 9.30
N GLU A 280 -14.41 -8.05 9.34
CA GLU A 280 -13.84 -8.61 10.58
C GLU A 280 -13.15 -7.55 11.48
N TRP A 281 -12.87 -6.35 10.96
CA TRP A 281 -12.02 -5.36 11.63
C TRP A 281 -12.76 -4.43 12.60
N GLU A 282 -14.03 -4.64 12.89
CA GLU A 282 -14.94 -3.88 13.76
C GLU A 282 -15.20 -2.44 13.24
N VAL A 283 -14.18 -1.59 13.11
CA VAL A 283 -14.29 -0.21 12.62
C VAL A 283 -13.37 0.06 11.44
N TYR A 284 -13.86 0.85 10.50
CA TYR A 284 -13.11 1.33 9.34
C TYR A 284 -12.86 2.82 9.48
N ASN A 285 -11.62 3.20 9.80
CA ASN A 285 -11.22 4.58 9.86
C ASN A 285 -10.25 4.90 8.72
N LEU A 286 -10.50 6.01 8.06
CA LEU A 286 -9.60 6.65 7.11
C LEU A 286 -8.72 7.67 7.84
N LEU A 287 -7.53 7.92 7.34
CA LEU A 287 -6.70 9.05 7.73
C LEU A 287 -6.20 9.78 6.49
N VAL A 288 -6.60 11.04 6.36
CA VAL A 288 -6.04 11.91 5.32
C VAL A 288 -4.66 12.38 5.78
N LEU A 289 -3.63 11.87 5.13
CA LEU A 289 -2.24 12.21 5.40
C LEU A 289 -1.86 13.58 4.80
N PRO A 290 -0.75 14.19 5.23
CA PRO A 290 -0.15 15.35 4.56
C PRO A 290 0.20 15.04 3.09
N PHE A 291 0.31 16.07 2.26
CA PHE A 291 0.47 15.96 0.81
C PHE A 291 1.73 15.19 0.35
N SER A 292 2.72 15.02 1.21
CA SER A 292 3.94 14.25 0.91
C SER A 292 3.71 12.74 0.76
N PHE A 293 2.57 12.22 1.20
CA PHE A 293 2.22 10.80 1.07
C PHE A 293 2.24 10.38 -0.41
N PRO A 294 3.04 9.36 -0.80
CA PRO A 294 3.36 9.10 -2.20
C PRO A 294 2.34 8.21 -2.94
N TYR A 295 1.43 7.56 -2.21
CA TYR A 295 0.45 6.61 -2.75
C TYR A 295 -0.96 7.20 -2.80
N GLY A 296 -1.91 6.45 -3.37
CA GLY A 296 -3.33 6.77 -3.33
C GLY A 296 -3.92 6.50 -1.95
N GLY A 297 -3.68 5.29 -1.47
CA GLY A 297 -4.01 4.82 -0.14
C GLY A 297 -3.00 3.80 0.38
N MET A 298 -3.27 3.30 1.57
CA MET A 298 -2.59 2.17 2.21
C MET A 298 -3.57 1.51 3.18
N GLU A 299 -3.77 0.25 3.01
CA GLU A 299 -4.81 -0.56 3.63
C GLU A 299 -4.57 -0.92 5.11
N ASN A 300 -3.86 -0.14 5.87
CA ASN A 300 -3.62 -0.43 7.28
C ASN A 300 -4.93 -0.70 8.03
N PRO A 301 -5.11 -1.87 8.67
CA PRO A 301 -6.37 -2.20 9.33
C PRO A 301 -6.76 -1.18 10.39
N ASN A 302 -8.05 -0.81 10.45
CA ASN A 302 -8.60 0.21 11.34
C ASN A 302 -8.07 1.64 11.12
N LEU A 303 -7.12 1.86 10.22
CA LEU A 303 -6.49 3.15 9.95
C LEU A 303 -5.96 3.22 8.51
N THR A 304 -6.85 3.17 7.54
CA THR A 304 -6.51 3.29 6.12
C THR A 304 -5.96 4.68 5.82
N PHE A 305 -4.74 4.74 5.30
CA PHE A 305 -4.13 5.99 4.88
C PHE A 305 -4.65 6.41 3.50
N VAL A 306 -4.88 7.70 3.30
CA VAL A 306 -5.24 8.25 2.00
C VAL A 306 -4.56 9.58 1.74
N THR A 307 -4.26 9.84 0.46
CA THR A 307 -3.70 11.11 0.02
C THR A 307 -4.75 12.23 0.08
N PRO A 308 -4.39 13.46 0.44
CA PRO A 308 -5.32 14.59 0.43
C PRO A 308 -5.82 14.96 -0.98
N SER A 309 -5.19 14.44 -2.04
CA SER A 309 -5.66 14.66 -3.42
C SER A 309 -7.02 14.01 -3.70
N LEU A 310 -7.49 13.08 -2.84
CA LEU A 310 -8.84 12.50 -2.92
C LEU A 310 -9.93 13.51 -2.52
N LEU A 311 -9.57 14.60 -1.85
CA LEU A 311 -10.53 15.63 -1.46
C LEU A 311 -10.87 16.56 -2.64
N ALA A 312 -11.39 15.99 -3.74
CA ALA A 312 -11.68 16.69 -4.99
C ALA A 312 -12.91 17.62 -4.91
N GLY A 313 -13.84 17.39 -3.98
CA GLY A 313 -15.05 18.19 -3.78
C GLY A 313 -16.30 17.62 -4.45
N ASP A 314 -16.20 16.49 -5.15
CA ASP A 314 -17.25 15.89 -5.95
C ASP A 314 -17.44 14.39 -5.73
N CYS A 315 -16.73 13.79 -4.77
CA CYS A 315 -16.71 12.35 -4.45
C CYS A 315 -16.26 11.46 -5.63
N SER A 316 -15.63 12.03 -6.65
CA SER A 316 -15.25 11.30 -7.87
C SER A 316 -14.05 10.36 -7.70
N MET A 317 -13.33 10.48 -6.57
CA MET A 317 -12.17 9.65 -6.26
C MET A 317 -12.50 8.53 -5.27
N SER A 318 -13.78 8.18 -5.14
CA SER A 318 -14.27 7.16 -4.20
C SER A 318 -13.82 5.74 -4.56
N ASN A 319 -13.44 5.49 -5.82
CA ASN A 319 -12.86 4.21 -6.23
C ASN A 319 -11.63 3.82 -5.40
N VAL A 320 -10.75 4.78 -5.04
CA VAL A 320 -9.61 4.51 -4.15
C VAL A 320 -10.11 4.00 -2.79
N ILE A 321 -11.21 4.56 -2.26
CA ILE A 321 -11.79 4.07 -1.00
C ILE A 321 -12.35 2.66 -1.18
N GLY A 322 -12.98 2.36 -2.32
CA GLY A 322 -13.44 1.01 -2.69
C GLY A 322 -12.28 0.02 -2.75
N HIS A 323 -11.13 0.43 -3.31
CA HIS A 323 -9.89 -0.33 -3.33
C HIS A 323 -9.40 -0.66 -1.91
N GLU A 324 -9.19 0.34 -1.07
CA GLU A 324 -8.71 0.15 0.30
C GLU A 324 -9.66 -0.67 1.18
N ILE A 325 -10.97 -0.53 0.98
CA ILE A 325 -11.98 -1.37 1.65
C ILE A 325 -11.85 -2.82 1.20
N SER A 326 -11.66 -3.07 -0.11
CA SER A 326 -11.51 -4.42 -0.67
C SER A 326 -10.33 -5.18 -0.08
N HIS A 327 -9.24 -4.48 0.23
CA HIS A 327 -8.10 -5.04 0.95
C HIS A 327 -8.46 -5.66 2.30
N SER A 328 -9.54 -5.25 2.93
CA SER A 328 -10.00 -5.86 4.19
C SER A 328 -10.25 -7.37 4.07
N TRP A 329 -10.54 -7.87 2.87
CA TRP A 329 -10.65 -9.31 2.56
C TRP A 329 -9.46 -9.81 1.75
N THR A 330 -9.06 -9.09 0.69
CA THR A 330 -7.99 -9.47 -0.25
C THR A 330 -6.71 -8.66 0.01
N GLY A 331 -5.85 -9.18 0.85
CA GLY A 331 -4.63 -8.53 1.33
C GLY A 331 -4.48 -8.65 2.85
N ASN A 332 -5.46 -8.17 3.62
CA ASN A 332 -5.38 -8.15 5.08
C ASN A 332 -5.87 -9.47 5.72
N LEU A 333 -7.06 -9.93 5.33
CA LEU A 333 -7.61 -11.17 5.87
C LEU A 333 -6.94 -12.40 5.26
N VAL A 334 -6.84 -12.43 3.93
CA VAL A 334 -6.05 -13.40 3.17
C VAL A 334 -4.92 -12.63 2.49
N THR A 335 -3.68 -12.93 2.85
CA THR A 335 -2.49 -12.16 2.48
C THR A 335 -1.61 -12.96 1.52
N ASN A 336 -0.88 -12.29 0.63
CA ASN A 336 0.17 -12.93 -0.16
C ASN A 336 1.27 -13.54 0.73
N LYS A 337 1.80 -14.71 0.36
CA LYS A 337 2.81 -15.42 1.14
C LYS A 337 4.15 -14.68 1.19
N ASN A 338 4.54 -14.06 0.08
CA ASN A 338 5.72 -13.24 -0.07
C ASN A 338 5.52 -12.28 -1.26
N TRP A 339 6.43 -11.35 -1.48
CA TRP A 339 6.29 -10.29 -2.49
C TRP A 339 6.28 -10.80 -3.93
N LYS A 340 6.79 -12.00 -4.21
CA LYS A 340 6.65 -12.66 -5.52
C LYS A 340 5.19 -12.82 -5.93
N TYR A 341 4.28 -12.95 -4.96
CA TYR A 341 2.85 -13.15 -5.19
C TYR A 341 2.02 -11.91 -4.84
N PHE A 342 2.59 -10.72 -4.95
CA PHE A 342 1.93 -9.45 -4.61
C PHE A 342 0.60 -9.25 -5.37
N TRP A 343 0.47 -9.78 -6.59
CA TRP A 343 -0.77 -9.77 -7.33
C TRP A 343 -1.94 -10.50 -6.64
N VAL A 344 -1.67 -11.39 -5.68
CA VAL A 344 -2.71 -12.06 -4.87
C VAL A 344 -3.38 -11.07 -3.91
N ASN A 345 -2.68 -10.00 -3.53
CA ASN A 345 -3.29 -8.86 -2.85
C ASN A 345 -3.91 -7.92 -3.91
N GLU A 346 -3.11 -7.33 -4.77
CA GLU A 346 -3.48 -6.19 -5.60
C GLU A 346 -4.41 -6.54 -6.75
N GLY A 347 -4.15 -7.62 -7.46
CA GLY A 347 -5.00 -8.04 -8.58
C GLY A 347 -6.40 -8.44 -8.12
N PHE A 348 -6.50 -9.12 -6.97
CA PHE A 348 -7.79 -9.44 -6.35
C PHE A 348 -8.52 -8.18 -5.85
N THR A 349 -7.77 -7.23 -5.35
CA THR A 349 -8.34 -5.97 -4.85
C THR A 349 -8.83 -5.08 -5.99
N ILE A 350 -8.09 -4.94 -7.10
CA ILE A 350 -8.59 -4.26 -8.31
C ILE A 350 -9.83 -4.96 -8.88
N PHE A 351 -9.83 -6.30 -8.88
CA PHE A 351 -11.02 -7.02 -9.30
C PHE A 351 -12.24 -6.65 -8.43
N MET A 352 -12.04 -6.59 -7.12
CA MET A 352 -13.13 -6.28 -6.20
C MET A 352 -13.52 -4.80 -6.25
N GLU A 353 -12.58 -3.86 -6.31
CA GLU A 353 -12.81 -2.42 -6.53
C GLU A 353 -13.79 -2.22 -7.68
N ARG A 354 -13.52 -2.81 -8.85
CA ARG A 354 -14.37 -2.69 -10.03
C ARG A 354 -15.75 -3.32 -9.86
N LYS A 355 -15.87 -4.40 -9.08
CA LYS A 355 -17.20 -4.97 -8.72
C LYS A 355 -17.98 -4.03 -7.80
N LEU A 356 -17.31 -3.36 -6.88
CA LEU A 356 -17.93 -2.36 -5.99
C LEU A 356 -18.42 -1.15 -6.80
N ASP A 357 -17.57 -0.64 -7.69
CA ASP A 357 -17.93 0.49 -8.56
C ASP A 357 -19.02 0.11 -9.57
N SER A 358 -18.99 -1.11 -10.11
CA SER A 358 -20.07 -1.64 -10.95
C SER A 358 -21.43 -1.66 -10.23
N ALA A 359 -21.44 -2.03 -8.96
CA ALA A 359 -22.66 -2.05 -8.15
C ALA A 359 -23.22 -0.64 -7.87
N LEU A 360 -22.36 0.38 -7.78
CA LEU A 360 -22.75 1.76 -7.48
C LEU A 360 -22.98 2.62 -8.74
N LEU A 361 -22.18 2.41 -9.79
CA LEU A 361 -22.10 3.28 -10.99
C LEU A 361 -22.53 2.58 -12.27
N GLY A 362 -22.73 1.26 -12.23
CA GLY A 362 -23.15 0.44 -13.36
C GLY A 362 -22.01 -0.26 -14.10
N GLU A 363 -22.37 -1.33 -14.84
CA GLU A 363 -21.41 -2.23 -15.53
C GLU A 363 -20.58 -1.50 -16.62
N ASP A 364 -21.10 -0.43 -17.19
CA ASP A 364 -20.37 0.35 -18.20
C ASP A 364 -19.17 1.10 -17.61
N MET A 365 -19.27 1.52 -16.33
CA MET A 365 -18.13 2.09 -15.59
C MET A 365 -17.05 1.03 -15.32
N GLU A 366 -17.43 -0.20 -14.90
CA GLU A 366 -16.48 -1.32 -14.74
C GLU A 366 -15.69 -1.56 -16.04
N ASN A 367 -16.38 -1.55 -17.19
CA ASN A 367 -15.73 -1.74 -18.48
C ASN A 367 -14.80 -0.57 -18.84
N LEU A 368 -15.21 0.67 -18.58
CA LEU A 368 -14.37 1.85 -18.80
C LEU A 368 -13.09 1.77 -17.97
N GLU A 369 -13.20 1.46 -16.69
CA GLU A 369 -12.05 1.33 -15.77
C GLU A 369 -11.13 0.19 -16.21
N ALA A 370 -11.67 -0.92 -16.68
CA ALA A 370 -10.89 -2.02 -17.20
C ALA A 370 -10.10 -1.63 -18.47
N ILE A 371 -10.66 -0.75 -19.32
CA ILE A 371 -9.96 -0.22 -20.51
C ILE A 371 -8.85 0.74 -20.09
N VAL A 372 -9.15 1.68 -19.17
CA VAL A 372 -8.17 2.64 -18.66
C VAL A 372 -7.01 1.91 -17.99
N GLY A 373 -7.29 0.98 -17.07
CA GLY A 373 -6.27 0.18 -16.39
C GLY A 373 -5.43 -0.68 -17.35
N ASN A 374 -6.03 -1.26 -18.38
CA ASN A 374 -5.26 -1.98 -19.39
C ASN A 374 -4.30 -1.05 -20.17
N ASN A 375 -4.68 0.20 -20.42
CA ASN A 375 -3.81 1.18 -21.07
C ASN A 375 -2.64 1.59 -20.14
N GLU A 376 -2.91 1.79 -18.84
CA GLU A 376 -1.89 2.03 -17.83
C GLU A 376 -0.91 0.84 -17.74
N LEU A 377 -1.40 -0.41 -17.75
CA LEU A 377 -0.57 -1.63 -17.78
C LEU A 377 0.37 -1.64 -19.00
N ILE A 378 -0.16 -1.35 -20.19
CA ILE A 378 0.64 -1.31 -21.42
C ILE A 378 1.72 -0.24 -21.33
N ALA A 379 1.40 0.94 -20.80
CA ALA A 379 2.35 2.04 -20.62
C ALA A 379 3.48 1.68 -19.64
N ASP A 380 3.14 1.08 -18.49
CA ASP A 380 4.15 0.67 -17.50
C ASP A 380 5.03 -0.49 -18.01
N ILE A 381 4.46 -1.48 -18.69
CA ILE A 381 5.25 -2.56 -19.31
C ILE A 381 6.26 -2.00 -20.32
N LYS A 382 5.88 -1.01 -21.13
CA LYS A 382 6.80 -0.33 -22.05
C LYS A 382 7.90 0.44 -21.31
N LEU A 383 7.54 1.09 -20.19
CA LEU A 383 8.50 1.83 -19.36
C LEU A 383 9.51 0.89 -18.67
N LEU A 384 9.05 -0.26 -18.17
CA LEU A 384 9.89 -1.29 -17.55
C LEU A 384 10.76 -2.02 -18.58
N GLY A 385 10.33 -2.05 -19.86
CA GLY A 385 10.85 -2.90 -20.91
C GLY A 385 10.12 -4.26 -20.94
N GLU A 386 9.63 -4.67 -22.12
CA GLU A 386 8.79 -5.88 -22.26
C GLU A 386 9.50 -7.17 -21.78
N ASP A 387 10.82 -7.23 -21.86
CA ASP A 387 11.64 -8.36 -21.42
C ASP A 387 12.05 -8.28 -19.93
N SER A 388 11.62 -7.24 -19.20
CA SER A 388 11.93 -7.11 -17.78
C SER A 388 11.27 -8.21 -16.93
N GLU A 389 11.98 -8.68 -15.92
CA GLU A 389 11.46 -9.63 -14.91
C GLU A 389 10.23 -9.08 -14.20
N TYR A 390 10.18 -7.77 -13.94
CA TYR A 390 9.10 -7.07 -13.25
C TYR A 390 7.80 -6.95 -14.08
N THR A 391 7.79 -7.43 -15.33
CA THR A 391 6.56 -7.53 -16.14
C THR A 391 5.81 -8.85 -15.95
N LYS A 392 6.36 -9.80 -15.17
CA LYS A 392 5.68 -11.03 -14.74
C LYS A 392 4.72 -10.78 -13.59
N LEU A 393 3.67 -11.58 -13.45
CA LEU A 393 2.86 -11.61 -12.22
C LEU A 393 3.59 -12.22 -11.03
N SER A 394 4.54 -13.11 -11.28
CA SER A 394 5.36 -13.76 -10.24
C SER A 394 6.84 -13.51 -10.51
N PRO A 395 7.34 -12.26 -10.33
CA PRO A 395 8.73 -11.92 -10.59
C PRO A 395 9.68 -12.57 -9.59
N ASP A 396 10.93 -12.80 -10.01
CA ASP A 396 12.02 -13.13 -9.11
C ASP A 396 12.81 -11.84 -8.79
N TYR A 397 12.77 -11.42 -7.54
CA TYR A 397 13.46 -10.22 -7.09
C TYR A 397 14.98 -10.42 -6.91
N GLY A 398 15.45 -11.68 -6.78
CA GLY A 398 16.89 -12.00 -6.73
C GLY A 398 17.68 -11.30 -5.61
N GLY A 399 17.01 -10.81 -4.55
CA GLY A 399 17.60 -10.02 -3.47
C GLY A 399 17.56 -8.49 -3.68
N ASN A 400 16.89 -8.02 -4.72
CA ASN A 400 16.51 -6.62 -4.86
C ASN A 400 15.38 -6.27 -3.88
N ASP A 401 15.21 -4.98 -3.63
CA ASP A 401 14.08 -4.47 -2.84
C ASP A 401 12.77 -4.74 -3.62
N PRO A 402 11.74 -5.33 -3.00
CA PRO A 402 10.45 -5.52 -3.66
C PRO A 402 9.85 -4.23 -4.22
N ASP A 403 10.14 -3.07 -3.62
CA ASP A 403 9.71 -1.75 -4.11
C ASP A 403 10.25 -1.42 -5.52
N ASP A 404 11.35 -2.06 -5.96
CA ASP A 404 11.87 -1.87 -7.32
C ASP A 404 10.94 -2.44 -8.40
N GLY A 405 10.05 -3.37 -8.03
CA GLY A 405 9.02 -3.94 -8.89
C GLY A 405 7.67 -3.21 -8.82
N PHE A 406 7.59 -2.09 -8.09
CA PHE A 406 6.33 -1.34 -7.96
C PHE A 406 5.89 -0.72 -9.30
N SER A 407 4.77 -1.21 -9.81
CA SER A 407 4.19 -0.82 -11.09
C SER A 407 2.71 -1.23 -11.12
N THR A 408 2.00 -0.93 -12.21
CA THR A 408 0.62 -1.40 -12.42
C THR A 408 0.51 -2.91 -12.72
N VAL A 409 1.63 -3.63 -12.88
CA VAL A 409 1.63 -5.04 -13.29
C VAL A 409 0.90 -5.94 -12.29
N PRO A 410 1.20 -5.98 -10.97
CA PRO A 410 0.47 -6.83 -10.03
C PRO A 410 -1.02 -6.49 -9.96
N TYR A 411 -1.37 -5.23 -10.13
CA TYR A 411 -2.74 -4.70 -10.12
C TYR A 411 -3.50 -5.12 -11.39
N GLU A 412 -3.11 -4.56 -12.51
CA GLU A 412 -3.88 -4.65 -13.75
C GLU A 412 -3.69 -5.97 -14.50
N LYS A 413 -2.47 -6.52 -14.55
CA LYS A 413 -2.27 -7.86 -15.13
C LYS A 413 -2.92 -8.93 -14.25
N GLY A 414 -2.91 -8.74 -12.92
CA GLY A 414 -3.65 -9.56 -11.96
C GLY A 414 -5.16 -9.52 -12.22
N TYR A 415 -5.73 -8.32 -12.37
CA TYR A 415 -7.13 -8.15 -12.76
C TYR A 415 -7.45 -8.84 -14.08
N GLN A 416 -6.62 -8.64 -15.12
CA GLN A 416 -6.82 -9.26 -16.43
C GLN A 416 -6.88 -10.79 -16.33
N PHE A 417 -6.09 -11.38 -15.44
CA PHE A 417 -6.13 -12.82 -15.20
C PHE A 417 -7.43 -13.25 -14.51
N LEU A 418 -7.85 -12.54 -13.47
CA LEU A 418 -9.06 -12.89 -12.72
C LEU A 418 -10.32 -12.72 -13.57
N ILE A 419 -10.44 -11.63 -14.34
CA ILE A 419 -11.59 -11.41 -15.23
C ILE A 419 -11.62 -12.41 -16.40
N PHE A 420 -10.46 -12.88 -16.86
CA PHE A 420 -10.38 -13.99 -17.82
C PHE A 420 -10.99 -15.27 -17.22
N ILE A 421 -10.66 -15.61 -15.98
CA ILE A 421 -11.23 -16.79 -15.30
C ILE A 421 -12.74 -16.59 -15.08
N GLU A 422 -13.18 -15.38 -14.64
CA GLU A 422 -14.61 -15.09 -14.48
C GLU A 422 -15.39 -15.30 -15.79
N LYS A 423 -14.86 -14.79 -16.91
CA LYS A 423 -15.50 -14.98 -18.23
C LYS A 423 -15.53 -16.43 -18.67
N LEU A 424 -14.52 -17.21 -18.28
CA LEU A 424 -14.41 -18.62 -18.64
C LEU A 424 -15.42 -19.51 -17.89
N ILE A 425 -15.66 -19.26 -16.59
CA ILE A 425 -16.53 -20.09 -15.75
C ILE A 425 -17.88 -19.45 -15.42
N GLY A 426 -18.07 -18.16 -15.73
CA GLY A 426 -19.26 -17.36 -15.44
C GLY A 426 -19.21 -16.64 -14.09
N LYS A 427 -19.89 -15.47 -14.03
CA LYS A 427 -19.87 -14.54 -12.89
C LYS A 427 -20.29 -15.20 -11.58
N ASP A 428 -21.35 -16.02 -11.60
CA ASP A 428 -21.91 -16.64 -10.37
C ASP A 428 -20.94 -17.68 -9.78
N TYR A 429 -20.36 -18.51 -10.63
CA TYR A 429 -19.38 -19.52 -10.17
C TYR A 429 -18.09 -18.85 -9.70
N PHE A 430 -17.65 -17.78 -10.35
CA PHE A 430 -16.49 -17.03 -9.89
C PHE A 430 -16.73 -16.37 -8.52
N LYS A 431 -17.90 -15.76 -8.32
CA LYS A 431 -18.33 -15.25 -7.00
C LYS A 431 -18.29 -16.35 -5.94
N GLU A 432 -18.81 -17.56 -6.25
CA GLU A 432 -18.74 -18.71 -5.33
C GLU A 432 -17.29 -19.14 -5.03
N VAL A 433 -16.37 -19.08 -6.01
CA VAL A 433 -14.94 -19.33 -5.79
C VAL A 433 -14.37 -18.32 -4.79
N MET A 434 -14.63 -17.03 -4.97
CA MET A 434 -14.14 -15.98 -4.09
C MET A 434 -14.67 -16.16 -2.65
N GLN A 435 -15.93 -16.47 -2.48
CA GLN A 435 -16.53 -16.76 -1.16
C GLN A 435 -15.85 -17.95 -0.47
N ARG A 436 -15.65 -19.05 -1.21
CA ARG A 436 -14.99 -20.24 -0.68
C ARG A 436 -13.50 -19.96 -0.34
N TYR A 437 -12.82 -19.16 -1.16
CA TYR A 437 -11.43 -18.78 -0.97
C TYR A 437 -11.25 -17.99 0.33
N ILE A 438 -12.01 -16.91 0.52
CA ILE A 438 -11.97 -16.09 1.74
C ILE A 438 -12.31 -16.96 2.97
N LYS A 439 -13.40 -17.71 2.94
CA LYS A 439 -13.82 -18.57 4.05
C LYS A 439 -12.75 -19.59 4.47
N LYS A 440 -12.03 -20.18 3.49
CA LYS A 440 -11.03 -21.23 3.74
C LYS A 440 -9.71 -20.69 4.23
N TYR A 441 -9.29 -19.53 3.70
CA TYR A 441 -7.94 -19.03 3.88
C TYR A 441 -7.85 -17.77 4.76
N LYS A 442 -8.95 -17.29 5.33
CA LYS A 442 -8.91 -16.16 6.28
C LYS A 442 -7.86 -16.35 7.36
N TYR A 443 -7.17 -15.27 7.71
CA TYR A 443 -6.05 -15.19 8.66
C TYR A 443 -4.76 -15.89 8.20
N LYS A 444 -4.69 -16.36 6.96
CA LYS A 444 -3.51 -17.02 6.41
C LYS A 444 -2.80 -16.16 5.38
N SER A 445 -1.52 -16.45 5.22
CA SER A 445 -0.72 -15.95 4.10
C SER A 445 -0.55 -17.09 3.11
N VAL A 446 -0.84 -16.84 1.82
CA VAL A 446 -0.95 -17.87 0.79
C VAL A 446 -0.27 -17.46 -0.51
N ASP A 447 0.09 -18.41 -1.34
CA ASP A 447 0.42 -18.18 -2.73
C ASP A 447 -0.79 -18.52 -3.65
N TYR A 448 -0.61 -18.35 -4.94
CA TYR A 448 -1.67 -18.58 -5.93
C TYR A 448 -2.25 -20.00 -5.92
N THR A 449 -1.52 -21.00 -5.39
CA THR A 449 -1.98 -22.40 -5.35
C THR A 449 -3.19 -22.57 -4.46
N ALA A 450 -3.35 -21.72 -3.45
CA ALA A 450 -4.52 -21.72 -2.58
C ALA A 450 -5.80 -21.33 -3.35
N PHE A 451 -5.74 -20.31 -4.19
CA PHE A 451 -6.86 -19.93 -5.05
C PHE A 451 -7.10 -20.97 -6.13
N LYS A 452 -6.04 -21.47 -6.77
CA LYS A 452 -6.10 -22.55 -7.76
C LYS A 452 -6.82 -23.78 -7.23
N GLU A 453 -6.51 -24.22 -6.01
CA GLU A 453 -7.16 -25.38 -5.38
C GLU A 453 -8.68 -25.18 -5.27
N VAL A 454 -9.13 -24.01 -4.78
CA VAL A 454 -10.57 -23.72 -4.62
C VAL A 454 -11.26 -23.66 -5.98
N LEU A 455 -10.64 -23.01 -6.96
CA LEU A 455 -11.15 -22.87 -8.31
C LEU A 455 -11.31 -24.22 -9.02
N GLU A 456 -10.26 -25.03 -9.03
CA GLU A 456 -10.29 -26.35 -9.68
C GLU A 456 -11.29 -27.30 -9.02
N LYS A 457 -11.43 -27.20 -7.68
CA LYS A 457 -12.42 -27.98 -6.95
C LYS A 457 -13.83 -27.60 -7.38
N LEU A 458 -14.15 -26.31 -7.46
CA LEU A 458 -15.46 -25.83 -7.91
C LEU A 458 -15.73 -26.25 -9.37
N ILE A 459 -14.76 -26.10 -10.27
CA ILE A 459 -14.92 -26.52 -11.67
C ILE A 459 -15.30 -28.01 -11.73
N LYS A 460 -14.60 -28.87 -10.98
CA LYS A 460 -14.88 -30.31 -10.91
C LYS A 460 -16.25 -30.64 -10.31
N GLU A 461 -16.77 -29.79 -9.43
CA GLU A 461 -18.10 -29.95 -8.84
C GLU A 461 -19.25 -29.53 -9.78
N LYS A 462 -19.01 -28.49 -10.61
CA LYS A 462 -20.07 -27.86 -11.44
C LYS A 462 -20.12 -28.35 -12.87
N TYR A 463 -19.02 -28.90 -13.39
CA TYR A 463 -18.91 -29.36 -14.78
C TYR A 463 -18.64 -30.86 -14.86
N ASN A 464 -19.02 -31.51 -15.98
CA ASN A 464 -18.64 -32.89 -16.22
C ASN A 464 -17.10 -33.06 -16.37
N GLU A 465 -16.60 -34.26 -16.33
CA GLU A 465 -15.15 -34.57 -16.31
C GLU A 465 -14.42 -33.97 -17.54
N GLU A 466 -15.01 -34.10 -18.74
CA GLU A 466 -14.42 -33.62 -19.99
C GLU A 466 -14.31 -32.12 -20.00
N ASN A 467 -15.39 -31.39 -19.68
CA ASN A 467 -15.43 -29.95 -19.61
C ASN A 467 -14.53 -29.41 -18.49
N SER A 468 -14.48 -30.08 -17.34
CA SER A 468 -13.60 -29.69 -16.24
C SER A 468 -12.14 -29.74 -16.66
N LYS A 469 -11.69 -30.83 -17.32
CA LYS A 469 -10.33 -30.94 -17.83
C LYS A 469 -10.00 -29.85 -18.85
N LYS A 470 -10.92 -29.55 -19.76
CA LYS A 470 -10.75 -28.51 -20.76
C LYS A 470 -10.60 -27.13 -20.10
N LEU A 471 -11.52 -26.74 -19.20
CA LEU A 471 -11.49 -25.45 -18.51
C LEU A 471 -10.20 -25.27 -17.68
N ILE A 472 -9.77 -26.29 -16.92
CA ILE A 472 -8.55 -26.24 -16.12
C ILE A 472 -7.31 -26.06 -16.99
N LEU A 473 -7.24 -26.71 -18.15
CA LEU A 473 -6.13 -26.56 -19.09
C LEU A 473 -6.12 -25.16 -19.76
N GLU A 474 -7.30 -24.60 -20.04
CA GLU A 474 -7.44 -23.29 -20.69
C GLU A 474 -6.93 -22.14 -19.79
N ILE A 475 -6.94 -22.30 -18.45
CA ILE A 475 -6.48 -21.28 -17.53
C ILE A 475 -4.97 -21.00 -17.65
N ASP A 476 -4.16 -21.94 -18.06
CA ASP A 476 -2.70 -21.81 -18.33
C ASP A 476 -1.96 -20.95 -17.29
N TRP A 477 -1.90 -21.43 -16.05
CA TRP A 477 -1.29 -20.73 -14.92
C TRP A 477 0.17 -20.32 -15.18
N ASP A 478 0.96 -21.18 -15.82
CA ASP A 478 2.38 -20.86 -16.08
C ASP A 478 2.53 -19.65 -16.99
N LYS A 479 1.73 -19.59 -18.04
CA LYS A 479 1.73 -18.47 -18.96
C LYS A 479 1.33 -17.16 -18.28
N TRP A 480 0.26 -17.16 -17.49
CA TRP A 480 -0.18 -15.93 -16.80
C TRP A 480 0.83 -15.45 -15.76
N LEU A 481 1.43 -16.37 -14.99
CA LEU A 481 2.34 -16.02 -13.91
C LEU A 481 3.75 -15.64 -14.41
N ASN A 482 4.27 -16.36 -15.41
CA ASN A 482 5.69 -16.31 -15.77
C ASN A 482 5.98 -15.68 -17.14
N GLN A 483 4.96 -15.42 -17.97
CA GLN A 483 5.18 -14.74 -19.25
C GLN A 483 5.48 -13.27 -19.05
N LYS A 484 6.60 -12.81 -19.60
CA LYS A 484 6.98 -11.39 -19.65
C LYS A 484 6.12 -10.60 -20.64
N GLY A 485 6.09 -9.29 -20.46
CA GLY A 485 5.45 -8.35 -21.37
C GLY A 485 3.91 -8.36 -21.30
N ILE A 486 3.32 -7.80 -22.34
CA ILE A 486 1.87 -7.61 -22.46
C ILE A 486 1.17 -8.97 -22.58
N PRO A 487 0.10 -9.25 -21.79
CA PRO A 487 -0.65 -10.49 -21.90
C PRO A 487 -1.21 -10.71 -23.32
N LYS A 488 -0.96 -11.88 -23.92
CA LYS A 488 -1.46 -12.20 -25.26
C LYS A 488 -2.95 -12.50 -25.29
N ASN A 489 -3.49 -13.01 -24.18
CA ASN A 489 -4.94 -13.26 -24.04
C ASN A 489 -5.59 -11.98 -23.52
N LYS A 490 -5.97 -11.08 -24.43
CA LYS A 490 -6.63 -9.83 -24.06
C LYS A 490 -8.11 -10.04 -23.85
N ASN A 491 -8.61 -9.66 -22.68
CA ASN A 491 -10.03 -9.44 -22.50
C ASN A 491 -10.48 -8.27 -23.38
N VAL A 492 -11.64 -8.41 -24.01
CA VAL A 492 -12.25 -7.33 -24.77
C VAL A 492 -13.30 -6.70 -23.89
N PHE A 493 -13.18 -5.40 -23.66
CA PHE A 493 -14.13 -4.57 -22.95
C PHE A 493 -14.76 -3.57 -23.91
N PHE A 494 -15.98 -3.22 -23.64
CA PHE A 494 -16.74 -2.27 -24.44
C PHE A 494 -17.46 -1.30 -23.51
N SER A 495 -17.29 0.00 -23.75
CA SER A 495 -17.93 1.06 -22.96
C SER A 495 -18.51 2.13 -23.89
N GLU A 496 -19.77 2.48 -23.69
CA GLU A 496 -20.41 3.62 -24.35
C GLU A 496 -19.85 4.95 -23.81
N LEU A 497 -19.49 4.99 -22.51
CA LEU A 497 -18.83 6.16 -21.89
C LEU A 497 -17.51 6.49 -22.58
N LEU A 498 -16.73 5.46 -22.96
CA LEU A 498 -15.49 5.65 -23.73
C LEU A 498 -15.76 6.25 -25.10
N LYS A 499 -16.77 5.72 -25.83
CA LYS A 499 -17.13 6.26 -27.13
C LYS A 499 -17.54 7.73 -27.07
N ASP A 500 -18.31 8.09 -26.05
CA ASP A 500 -18.72 9.47 -25.81
C ASP A 500 -17.50 10.39 -25.57
N ALA A 501 -16.54 9.92 -24.75
CA ALA A 501 -15.30 10.65 -24.48
C ALA A 501 -14.44 10.84 -25.73
N GLU A 502 -14.23 9.76 -26.48
CA GLU A 502 -13.48 9.80 -27.74
C GLU A 502 -14.16 10.68 -28.80
N GLN A 503 -15.51 10.62 -28.91
CA GLN A 503 -16.22 11.43 -29.86
C GLN A 503 -16.05 12.92 -29.57
N LEU A 504 -16.14 13.33 -28.31
CA LEU A 504 -15.90 14.72 -27.93
C LEU A 504 -14.45 15.16 -28.26
N ALA A 505 -13.47 14.29 -28.00
CA ALA A 505 -12.08 14.57 -28.32
C ALA A 505 -11.87 14.72 -29.85
N LYS A 506 -12.47 13.83 -30.64
CA LYS A 506 -12.46 13.92 -32.13
C LYS A 506 -13.08 15.23 -32.63
N ASP A 507 -14.21 15.66 -32.07
CA ASP A 507 -14.85 16.90 -32.42
C ASP A 507 -13.97 18.14 -32.18
N PHE A 508 -13.20 18.15 -31.07
CA PHE A 508 -12.20 19.19 -30.86
C PHE A 508 -11.04 19.13 -31.87
N LEU A 509 -10.53 17.93 -32.16
CA LEU A 509 -9.42 17.73 -33.09
C LEU A 509 -9.81 18.10 -34.52
N ASP A 510 -11.08 17.88 -34.91
CA ASP A 510 -11.65 18.23 -36.21
C ASP A 510 -12.12 19.68 -36.28
N GLU A 511 -11.90 20.49 -35.24
CA GLU A 511 -12.32 21.89 -35.09
C GLU A 511 -13.84 22.10 -35.31
N LYS A 512 -14.65 21.08 -34.98
CA LYS A 512 -16.11 21.17 -35.07
C LYS A 512 -16.68 22.07 -33.97
N GLU A 513 -17.88 22.59 -34.21
CA GLU A 513 -18.61 23.31 -33.17
C GLU A 513 -19.04 22.34 -32.04
N VAL A 514 -18.43 22.50 -30.85
CA VAL A 514 -18.73 21.65 -29.71
C VAL A 514 -19.84 22.28 -28.86
N ASN A 515 -21.03 21.66 -28.91
CA ASN A 515 -22.23 22.09 -28.19
C ASN A 515 -22.47 21.32 -26.86
N SER A 516 -21.58 20.40 -26.49
CA SER A 516 -21.78 19.45 -25.38
C SER A 516 -20.98 19.73 -24.11
N LEU A 517 -20.62 20.99 -23.84
CA LEU A 517 -19.86 21.40 -22.66
C LEU A 517 -20.53 21.03 -21.34
N LYS A 518 -21.87 21.05 -21.29
CA LYS A 518 -22.64 20.61 -20.13
C LYS A 518 -22.36 19.12 -19.87
N LYS A 519 -22.33 18.31 -20.91
CA LYS A 519 -22.06 16.85 -20.81
C LYS A 519 -20.68 16.59 -20.19
N PHE A 520 -19.62 17.31 -20.61
CA PHE A 520 -18.29 17.18 -20.03
C PHE A 520 -18.26 17.52 -18.53
N LYS A 521 -18.95 18.57 -18.09
CA LYS A 521 -19.01 18.95 -16.68
C LYS A 521 -19.68 17.86 -15.83
N ASP A 522 -20.72 17.23 -16.37
CA ASP A 522 -21.51 16.22 -15.67
C ASP A 522 -20.84 14.83 -15.70
N TRP A 523 -19.80 14.64 -16.50
CA TRP A 523 -19.09 13.35 -16.58
C TRP A 523 -18.35 13.00 -15.30
N HIS A 524 -18.39 11.72 -14.95
CA HIS A 524 -17.50 11.15 -13.93
C HIS A 524 -16.03 11.36 -14.34
N THR A 525 -15.13 11.47 -13.35
CA THR A 525 -13.70 11.71 -13.58
C THR A 525 -13.08 10.72 -14.57
N ASN A 526 -13.41 9.43 -14.49
CA ASN A 526 -12.86 8.40 -15.38
C ASN A 526 -13.20 8.65 -16.86
N VAL A 527 -14.39 9.20 -17.15
CA VAL A 527 -14.79 9.58 -18.52
C VAL A 527 -13.99 10.80 -19.00
N LYS A 528 -13.76 11.78 -18.12
CA LYS A 528 -12.89 12.95 -18.41
C LYS A 528 -11.44 12.53 -18.66
N LEU A 529 -10.94 11.54 -17.90
CA LEU A 529 -9.61 10.96 -18.12
C LEU A 529 -9.51 10.24 -19.45
N ALA A 530 -10.52 9.47 -19.85
CA ALA A 530 -10.58 8.83 -21.17
C ALA A 530 -10.51 9.85 -22.30
N PHE A 531 -11.22 10.98 -22.17
CA PHE A 531 -11.14 12.11 -23.11
C PHE A 531 -9.72 12.68 -23.20
N LEU A 532 -9.09 12.98 -22.07
CA LEU A 532 -7.72 13.53 -22.02
C LEU A 532 -6.68 12.53 -22.55
N ASN A 533 -6.83 11.24 -22.25
CA ASN A 533 -5.98 10.20 -22.79
C ASN A 533 -6.05 10.17 -24.33
N TYR A 534 -7.26 10.23 -24.90
CA TYR A 534 -7.42 10.27 -26.35
C TYR A 534 -6.73 11.49 -26.98
N LEU A 535 -6.79 12.66 -26.33
CA LEU A 535 -6.07 13.85 -26.77
C LEU A 535 -4.55 13.66 -26.70
N LEU A 536 -4.03 13.05 -25.63
CA LEU A 536 -2.60 12.77 -25.50
C LEU A 536 -2.08 11.77 -26.53
N GLU A 537 -2.87 10.74 -26.87
CA GLU A 537 -2.54 9.77 -27.92
C GLU A 537 -2.53 10.42 -29.32
N ASN A 538 -3.34 11.46 -29.51
CA ASN A 538 -3.43 12.22 -30.76
C ASN A 538 -2.79 13.61 -30.67
N LYS A 539 -1.86 13.81 -29.76
CA LYS A 539 -1.26 15.11 -29.48
C LYS A 539 -0.67 15.80 -30.72
N ASP A 540 -0.11 15.04 -31.65
CA ASP A 540 0.49 15.59 -32.87
C ASP A 540 -0.50 16.37 -33.74
N LYS A 541 -1.81 16.10 -33.62
CA LYS A 541 -2.89 16.82 -34.32
C LYS A 541 -3.26 18.14 -33.59
N ILE A 542 -2.82 18.35 -32.36
CA ILE A 542 -3.19 19.52 -31.55
C ILE A 542 -2.26 20.68 -31.87
N ASN A 543 -2.79 21.69 -32.55
CA ASN A 543 -2.17 22.99 -32.75
C ASN A 543 -2.58 23.99 -31.65
N ASP A 544 -2.07 25.23 -31.69
CA ASP A 544 -2.36 26.26 -30.69
C ASP A 544 -3.84 26.64 -30.63
N THR A 545 -4.53 26.65 -31.77
CA THR A 545 -5.95 26.96 -31.85
C THR A 545 -6.78 25.91 -31.15
N ILE A 546 -6.52 24.62 -31.42
CA ILE A 546 -7.20 23.48 -30.80
C ILE A 546 -6.91 23.46 -29.29
N TYR A 547 -5.63 23.64 -28.89
CA TYR A 547 -5.24 23.69 -27.48
C TYR A 547 -6.01 24.77 -26.71
N ASN A 548 -6.04 26.01 -27.22
CA ASN A 548 -6.71 27.13 -26.57
C ASN A 548 -8.24 26.93 -26.56
N ASN A 549 -8.79 26.32 -27.60
CA ASN A 549 -10.22 25.99 -27.68
C ASN A 549 -10.62 24.98 -26.57
N ILE A 550 -9.85 23.89 -26.41
CA ILE A 550 -10.05 22.91 -25.33
C ILE A 550 -9.93 23.60 -23.97
N LYS A 551 -8.81 24.31 -23.70
CA LYS A 551 -8.54 25.01 -22.46
C LYS A 551 -9.70 25.91 -22.02
N ASN A 552 -10.14 26.78 -22.92
CA ASN A 552 -11.12 27.83 -22.63
C ASN A 552 -12.55 27.25 -22.53
N LYS A 553 -12.94 26.35 -23.45
CA LYS A 553 -14.29 25.77 -23.46
C LYS A 553 -14.52 24.84 -22.26
N LEU A 554 -13.51 24.04 -21.87
CA LEU A 554 -13.63 23.11 -20.75
C LEU A 554 -13.21 23.72 -19.39
N ASN A 555 -12.70 24.95 -19.41
CA ASN A 555 -12.24 25.66 -18.22
C ASN A 555 -11.18 24.89 -17.40
N LEU A 556 -10.25 24.21 -18.10
CA LEU A 556 -9.27 23.31 -17.47
C LEU A 556 -8.25 24.06 -16.59
N ALA A 557 -8.10 25.37 -16.75
CA ALA A 557 -7.26 26.19 -15.87
C ALA A 557 -7.80 26.28 -14.43
N GLU A 558 -9.11 26.20 -14.25
CA GLU A 558 -9.81 26.27 -12.97
C GLU A 558 -10.16 24.90 -12.37
N GLU A 559 -9.68 23.83 -12.99
CA GLU A 559 -9.96 22.47 -12.52
C GLU A 559 -9.36 22.22 -11.13
N TYR A 560 -10.08 21.51 -10.27
CA TYR A 560 -9.65 21.16 -8.92
C TYR A 560 -9.14 19.73 -8.80
N ASN A 561 -9.71 18.81 -9.59
CA ASN A 561 -9.37 17.40 -9.52
C ASN A 561 -7.94 17.17 -10.02
N ALA A 562 -7.11 16.60 -9.16
CA ALA A 562 -5.69 16.35 -9.45
C ALA A 562 -5.47 15.36 -10.59
N GLU A 563 -6.38 14.39 -10.79
CA GLU A 563 -6.35 13.43 -11.91
C GLU A 563 -6.49 14.14 -13.25
N ILE A 564 -7.38 15.11 -13.34
CA ILE A 564 -7.59 15.88 -14.57
C ILE A 564 -6.43 16.85 -14.80
N LYS A 565 -5.98 17.51 -13.72
CA LYS A 565 -4.88 18.49 -13.79
C LYS A 565 -3.58 17.90 -14.30
N TYR A 566 -3.13 16.75 -13.77
CA TYR A 566 -1.85 16.21 -14.21
C TYR A 566 -1.87 15.81 -15.68
N MET A 567 -2.99 15.23 -16.16
CA MET A 567 -3.17 14.90 -17.57
C MET A 567 -3.13 16.13 -18.46
N TRP A 568 -3.82 17.21 -18.04
CA TRP A 568 -3.75 18.49 -18.74
C TRP A 568 -2.32 19.07 -18.78
N TYR A 569 -1.57 18.95 -17.68
CA TYR A 569 -0.18 19.43 -17.62
C TYR A 569 0.77 18.61 -18.48
N LEU A 570 0.53 17.30 -18.68
CA LEU A 570 1.27 16.50 -19.65
C LEU A 570 1.09 17.04 -21.08
N LEU A 571 -0.14 17.37 -21.45
CA LEU A 571 -0.43 17.98 -22.75
C LEU A 571 0.20 19.38 -22.88
N ALA A 572 0.10 20.21 -21.84
CA ALA A 572 0.69 21.54 -21.81
C ALA A 572 2.22 21.50 -21.99
N LEU A 573 2.90 20.58 -21.29
CA LEU A 573 4.34 20.38 -21.43
C LEU A 573 4.71 19.89 -22.84
N ASP A 574 3.93 18.95 -23.41
CA ASP A 574 4.16 18.49 -24.78
C ASP A 574 4.05 19.65 -25.79
N LYS A 575 3.09 20.53 -25.61
CA LYS A 575 2.85 21.70 -26.47
C LYS A 575 3.68 22.92 -26.09
N LYS A 576 4.64 22.81 -25.14
CA LYS A 576 5.53 23.88 -24.68
C LYS A 576 4.79 25.14 -24.26
N LYS A 577 3.70 24.99 -23.48
CA LYS A 577 2.87 26.10 -23.00
C LYS A 577 3.49 26.75 -21.77
N GLU A 578 4.35 27.76 -21.99
CA GLU A 578 5.08 28.47 -20.92
C GLU A 578 4.14 29.14 -19.92
N GLU A 579 2.95 29.53 -20.33
CA GLU A 579 1.93 30.11 -19.47
C GLU A 579 1.39 29.13 -18.41
N GLU A 580 1.55 27.81 -18.60
CA GLU A 580 1.15 26.78 -17.62
C GLU A 580 2.25 26.43 -16.60
N ILE A 581 3.50 26.83 -16.85
CA ILE A 581 4.61 26.52 -15.94
C ILE A 581 4.37 27.01 -14.49
N PRO A 582 3.82 28.20 -14.23
CA PRO A 582 3.50 28.60 -12.86
C PRO A 582 2.47 27.68 -12.18
N ASN A 583 1.47 27.20 -12.92
CA ASN A 583 0.43 26.28 -12.44
C ASN A 583 1.03 24.89 -12.16
N ILE A 584 1.89 24.39 -13.05
CA ILE A 584 2.63 23.14 -12.90
C ILE A 584 3.51 23.18 -11.65
N LYS A 585 4.26 24.27 -11.43
CA LYS A 585 5.07 24.46 -10.23
C LYS A 585 4.22 24.43 -8.96
N LYS A 586 3.11 25.16 -8.93
CA LYS A 586 2.19 25.16 -7.79
C LYS A 586 1.59 23.77 -7.53
N PHE A 587 1.25 23.05 -8.58
CA PHE A 587 0.74 21.67 -8.48
C PHE A 587 1.80 20.76 -7.82
N LEU A 588 3.03 20.80 -8.29
CA LEU A 588 4.15 20.01 -7.76
C LEU A 588 4.55 20.41 -6.33
N GLU A 589 4.33 21.67 -5.91
CA GLU A 589 4.54 22.11 -4.52
C GLU A 589 3.47 21.60 -3.55
N THR A 590 2.30 21.18 -4.05
CA THR A 590 1.14 20.81 -3.24
C THR A 590 0.68 19.38 -3.36
N HIS A 591 1.31 18.59 -4.25
CA HIS A 591 1.00 17.18 -4.48
C HIS A 591 2.28 16.35 -4.44
N GLY A 592 2.26 15.26 -3.65
CA GLY A 592 3.39 14.34 -3.51
C GLY A 592 3.10 12.92 -4.05
N ARG A 593 1.84 12.67 -4.51
CA ARG A 593 1.45 11.36 -5.05
C ARG A 593 2.24 11.04 -6.32
N LEU A 594 2.93 9.89 -6.33
CA LEU A 594 3.79 9.46 -7.44
C LEU A 594 3.07 9.35 -8.77
N LYS A 595 1.79 8.91 -8.76
CA LYS A 595 0.94 8.85 -9.96
C LYS A 595 0.94 10.17 -10.72
N TYR A 596 1.04 11.32 -10.03
CA TYR A 596 1.02 12.63 -10.65
C TYR A 596 2.42 13.20 -10.88
N ILE A 597 3.24 13.23 -9.82
CA ILE A 597 4.49 13.97 -9.89
C ILE A 597 5.52 13.27 -10.79
N ARG A 598 5.55 11.93 -10.83
CA ARG A 598 6.46 11.17 -11.70
C ARG A 598 6.26 11.51 -13.18
N PRO A 599 5.07 11.34 -13.78
CA PRO A 599 4.89 11.63 -15.21
C PRO A 599 5.06 13.13 -15.55
N VAL A 600 4.65 14.04 -14.66
CA VAL A 600 4.83 15.48 -14.89
C VAL A 600 6.31 15.85 -14.89
N TYR A 601 7.11 15.38 -13.91
CA TYR A 601 8.55 15.61 -13.95
C TYR A 601 9.23 14.96 -15.14
N PHE A 602 8.87 13.74 -15.49
CA PHE A 602 9.48 13.04 -16.64
C PHE A 602 9.21 13.78 -17.93
N ALA A 603 7.98 14.22 -18.17
CA ALA A 603 7.63 15.05 -19.33
C ALA A 603 8.37 16.39 -19.30
N TRP A 604 8.48 17.04 -18.15
CA TRP A 604 9.19 18.32 -18.04
C TRP A 604 10.69 18.18 -18.26
N ILE A 605 11.32 17.14 -17.72
CA ILE A 605 12.74 16.81 -17.96
C ILE A 605 13.05 16.66 -19.46
N GLU A 606 12.16 16.03 -20.21
CA GLU A 606 12.32 15.85 -21.66
C GLU A 606 12.19 17.17 -22.44
N LYS A 607 11.40 18.11 -21.94
CA LYS A 607 11.15 19.41 -22.62
C LYS A 607 12.15 20.49 -22.21
N ASP A 608 12.41 20.61 -20.90
CA ASP A 608 13.34 21.60 -20.33
C ASP A 608 14.00 21.02 -19.08
N PHE A 609 15.12 20.33 -19.28
CA PHE A 609 15.88 19.66 -18.22
C PHE A 609 16.35 20.62 -17.13
N GLU A 610 16.89 21.79 -17.52
CA GLU A 610 17.49 22.74 -16.57
C GLU A 610 16.40 23.39 -15.69
N GLN A 611 15.29 23.77 -16.28
CA GLN A 611 14.16 24.38 -15.52
C GLN A 611 13.54 23.35 -14.57
N ALA A 612 13.31 22.09 -15.03
CA ALA A 612 12.78 21.01 -14.21
C ALA A 612 13.71 20.68 -13.03
N LYS A 613 15.04 20.61 -13.29
CA LYS A 613 16.05 20.32 -12.27
C LYS A 613 16.14 21.43 -11.23
N ALA A 614 16.22 22.68 -11.67
CA ALA A 614 16.29 23.83 -10.77
C ALA A 614 15.06 23.91 -9.84
N PHE A 615 13.88 23.61 -10.36
CA PHE A 615 12.67 23.57 -9.57
C PHE A 615 12.65 22.38 -8.60
N PHE A 616 13.02 21.18 -9.07
CA PHE A 616 13.07 19.99 -8.22
C PHE A 616 14.03 20.18 -7.04
N GLU A 617 15.24 20.72 -7.28
CA GLU A 617 16.20 20.98 -6.19
C GLU A 617 15.66 21.90 -5.11
N LYS A 618 14.78 22.87 -5.49
CA LYS A 618 14.10 23.76 -4.55
C LYS A 618 13.06 23.05 -3.68
N VAL A 619 12.34 22.04 -4.22
CA VAL A 619 11.14 21.47 -3.57
C VAL A 619 11.32 20.01 -3.14
N LYS A 620 12.41 19.34 -3.49
CA LYS A 620 12.60 17.90 -3.27
C LYS A 620 12.42 17.45 -1.81
N GLU A 621 12.70 18.30 -0.84
CA GLU A 621 12.52 17.97 0.58
C GLU A 621 11.05 17.95 1.02
N LEU A 622 10.13 18.44 0.19
CA LEU A 622 8.69 18.33 0.42
C LEU A 622 8.15 16.93 0.12
N TYR A 623 8.88 16.13 -0.67
CA TYR A 623 8.44 14.82 -1.12
C TYR A 623 8.90 13.70 -0.18
N HIS A 624 8.12 12.62 -0.15
CA HIS A 624 8.51 11.37 0.49
C HIS A 624 9.85 10.87 -0.10
N PRO A 625 10.78 10.31 0.71
CA PRO A 625 12.08 9.83 0.23
C PRO A 625 11.99 8.87 -0.96
N PHE A 626 10.99 7.99 -0.97
CA PHE A 626 10.74 7.08 -2.09
C PHE A 626 10.45 7.84 -3.40
N ALA A 627 9.51 8.78 -3.36
CA ALA A 627 9.16 9.60 -4.52
C ALA A 627 10.34 10.46 -5.01
N ARG A 628 11.09 11.04 -4.06
CA ARG A 628 12.30 11.81 -4.33
C ARG A 628 13.35 10.96 -5.04
N ARG A 629 13.61 9.73 -4.57
CA ARG A 629 14.56 8.79 -5.18
C ARG A 629 14.22 8.53 -6.65
N ILE A 630 12.97 8.19 -6.96
CA ILE A 630 12.53 7.90 -8.34
C ILE A 630 12.78 9.08 -9.29
N ILE A 631 12.46 10.30 -8.86
CA ILE A 631 12.65 11.49 -9.69
C ILE A 631 14.16 11.81 -9.84
N GLN A 632 14.94 11.67 -8.76
CA GLN A 632 16.41 11.86 -8.80
C GLN A 632 17.10 10.88 -9.76
N GLU A 633 16.64 9.64 -9.81
CA GLU A 633 17.20 8.64 -10.73
C GLU A 633 16.95 9.01 -12.21
N LYS A 634 15.78 9.58 -12.52
CA LYS A 634 15.52 10.09 -13.89
C LYS A 634 16.47 11.23 -14.22
N PHE A 635 16.72 12.17 -13.30
CA PHE A 635 17.72 13.25 -13.52
C PHE A 635 19.15 12.72 -13.73
N LYS A 636 19.55 11.63 -13.03
CA LYS A 636 20.87 11.01 -13.22
C LYS A 636 21.01 10.33 -14.58
N LYS A 637 19.94 9.73 -15.09
CA LYS A 637 19.92 9.06 -16.40
C LYS A 637 19.93 10.07 -17.58
N GLY A 638 19.62 11.34 -17.32
CA GLY A 638 19.53 12.39 -18.34
C GLY A 638 18.23 12.32 -19.15
N LYS A 639 18.24 13.01 -20.30
CA LYS A 639 17.10 13.02 -21.24
C LYS A 639 16.82 11.65 -21.81
#